data_6a86d2e799a0fd695a3ef30b401a2dba
#
_entry.id   6a86d2e799a0fd695a3ef30b401a2dba
#
_cell.length_a   1.000
_cell.length_b   1.000
_cell.length_c   1.000
_cell.angle_alpha   90.00
_cell.angle_beta   90.00
_cell.angle_gamma   90.00
#
_symmetry.space_group_name_H-M   'P 1'
#
loop_
_entity.id
_entity.type
_entity.pdbx_description
1 polymer ?
#
loop_
_entity_poly.entity_id
_entity_poly.type
_entity_poly.pdbx_seq_one_letter_code
_entity_poly.pdbx_strand_id
1 'polypeptide(L)'
;MPHAARWRVAVDTGGTFSDFVCYDEERRTLTIAKLPSTPHNPADAIVAGITRLLAEAAGAAEIVGFLHGTTVGTNALLEEKGARTGLLITRGFRGIYEVQEQMRGYGPALFDFYFRKPPLLARPRETYEITERLDAAGQVLQPIALDEVRAAARRLRAQGVQSVAVCFLHAFRNPTHEQQAAAVLRAELPDVPVSLSSEVLPQIREYYRLSTTVINAYLRPVLGRYLERLAERLDALGVHTPQRYLMQSNGGVTAFAAGAARAVTTILSGPAGGVMAGAAIGAAAGYRDLVTFDMGGTSCDVALIVGGQPGVTALSAIGGRHVAVPMLDIHTVSAGGGTIARVVELGALRQLRVGPDSAGASPGPVSYQQGGTEPTVTDADLVLGYLNPERFAGGLRLDRAAAEAAIRERIAAPLGLDVPRAAAGIVQVIDVKMQEAVKAISTRRGHDLRAFTLVAFGGAGPVHAARVARELGLARVLVPPYPGCTSALGLLLADVRHDYVRSRLDPLERLDCEGANALFAALEAEARADLEREGFAPAAIRLERYLDLRYAGQGYDVTVPAPHGPLTPETLAATRGVFDRLHEQQFGHAAPGEPVEIVSYRVVGRGLVPRLELPRRAPAATGAAAAPMGARVAYFPELGRAVACALYDRERLEPSAVLRGPCIVEQLDSTTLVLPGQVARVDDYGNLILTDVDA
;
A
#
# COMPACT_ATOMS: atom_id res chain seq x y z
N MET A 1 41.23 -13.75 -1.63
CA MET A 1 40.01 -14.41 -1.16
C MET A 1 38.90 -13.98 -2.09
N PRO A 2 38.02 -14.87 -2.57
CA PRO A 2 36.85 -14.41 -3.32
C PRO A 2 36.08 -13.43 -2.43
N HIS A 3 35.76 -12.23 -2.95
CA HIS A 3 34.94 -11.26 -2.25
C HIS A 3 33.58 -11.92 -1.92
N ALA A 4 33.11 -11.74 -0.69
CA ALA A 4 31.76 -12.18 -0.32
C ALA A 4 30.75 -11.43 -1.19
N ALA A 5 29.79 -12.15 -1.78
CA ALA A 5 28.73 -11.52 -2.57
C ALA A 5 27.96 -10.51 -1.70
N ARG A 6 27.70 -9.32 -2.24
CA ARG A 6 26.98 -8.25 -1.53
C ARG A 6 25.51 -8.28 -1.89
N TRP A 7 24.67 -8.57 -0.91
CA TRP A 7 23.25 -8.74 -1.11
C TRP A 7 22.41 -7.63 -0.46
N ARG A 8 21.45 -7.12 -1.21
CA ARG A 8 20.30 -6.39 -0.63
C ARG A 8 19.09 -7.33 -0.60
N VAL A 9 18.48 -7.46 0.56
CA VAL A 9 17.36 -8.37 0.78
C VAL A 9 16.12 -7.56 1.13
N ALA A 10 15.07 -7.77 0.38
CA ALA A 10 13.74 -7.24 0.68
C ALA A 10 12.80 -8.36 1.08
N VAL A 11 11.98 -8.10 2.10
CA VAL A 11 10.98 -9.03 2.60
C VAL A 11 9.65 -8.32 2.74
N ASP A 12 8.66 -8.74 1.98
CA ASP A 12 7.28 -8.30 2.18
C ASP A 12 6.49 -9.39 2.91
N THR A 13 6.02 -9.06 4.12
CA THR A 13 5.28 -10.01 4.95
C THR A 13 3.79 -9.70 4.88
N GLY A 14 3.09 -10.49 4.07
CA GLY A 14 1.64 -10.51 3.99
C GLY A 14 0.99 -11.43 5.03
N GLY A 15 -0.34 -11.48 5.02
CA GLY A 15 -1.10 -12.34 5.93
C GLY A 15 -0.95 -13.84 5.67
N THR A 16 -0.61 -14.26 4.44
CA THR A 16 -0.54 -15.67 4.02
C THR A 16 0.89 -16.12 3.74
N PHE A 17 1.66 -15.30 3.03
CA PHE A 17 3.04 -15.58 2.65
C PHE A 17 3.95 -14.41 2.98
N SER A 18 5.21 -14.72 3.21
CA SER A 18 6.33 -13.77 3.23
C SER A 18 7.14 -13.97 1.96
N ASP A 19 7.26 -12.91 1.19
CA ASP A 19 7.90 -12.86 -0.11
C ASP A 19 9.29 -12.24 0.01
N PHE A 20 10.30 -12.93 -0.50
CA PHE A 20 11.68 -12.53 -0.43
C PHE A 20 12.23 -12.23 -1.80
N VAL A 21 12.92 -11.11 -1.94
CA VAL A 21 13.70 -10.77 -3.11
C VAL A 21 15.11 -10.41 -2.66
N CYS A 22 16.08 -11.15 -3.16
CA CYS A 22 17.50 -10.93 -2.92
C CYS A 22 18.14 -10.41 -4.20
N TYR A 23 18.79 -9.27 -4.13
CA TYR A 23 19.58 -8.70 -5.22
C TYR A 23 21.07 -8.79 -4.92
N ASP A 24 21.79 -9.48 -5.79
CA ASP A 24 23.25 -9.57 -5.78
C ASP A 24 23.81 -8.35 -6.54
N GLU A 25 24.48 -7.42 -5.82
CA GLU A 25 25.00 -6.17 -6.40
C GLU A 25 26.13 -6.41 -7.40
N GLU A 26 26.89 -7.49 -7.24
CA GLU A 26 28.03 -7.80 -8.11
C GLU A 26 27.58 -8.50 -9.40
N ARG A 27 26.72 -9.52 -9.25
CA ARG A 27 26.19 -10.31 -10.38
C ARG A 27 25.02 -9.63 -11.08
N ARG A 28 24.39 -8.64 -10.42
CA ARG A 28 23.18 -7.96 -10.89
C ARG A 28 22.04 -8.95 -11.18
N THR A 29 21.89 -9.93 -10.29
CA THR A 29 20.86 -10.97 -10.41
C THR A 29 19.86 -10.89 -9.27
N LEU A 30 18.63 -11.33 -9.54
CA LEU A 30 17.57 -11.46 -8.57
C LEU A 30 17.35 -12.93 -8.23
N THR A 31 17.25 -13.23 -6.94
CA THR A 31 16.81 -14.51 -6.41
C THR A 31 15.55 -14.28 -5.59
N ILE A 32 14.52 -15.11 -5.78
CA ILE A 32 13.27 -15.02 -5.04
C ILE A 32 13.10 -16.24 -4.13
N ALA A 33 12.42 -16.03 -3.02
CA ALA A 33 11.91 -17.11 -2.19
C ALA A 33 10.54 -16.73 -1.63
N LYS A 34 9.71 -17.72 -1.35
CA LYS A 34 8.36 -17.56 -0.81
C LYS A 34 8.15 -18.58 0.29
N LEU A 35 7.78 -18.12 1.49
CA LEU A 35 7.51 -18.98 2.64
C LEU A 35 6.13 -18.64 3.22
N PRO A 36 5.42 -19.60 3.83
CA PRO A 36 4.21 -19.29 4.59
C PRO A 36 4.51 -18.30 5.71
N SER A 37 3.67 -17.29 5.88
CA SER A 37 3.77 -16.36 7.00
C SER A 37 3.46 -17.05 8.33
N THR A 38 4.05 -16.54 9.39
CA THR A 38 3.80 -16.97 10.77
C THR A 38 3.00 -15.88 11.51
N PRO A 39 1.64 -15.92 11.49
CA PRO A 39 0.81 -14.80 11.95
C PRO A 39 1.05 -14.40 13.40
N HIS A 40 1.41 -15.37 14.28
CA HIS A 40 1.68 -15.09 15.70
C HIS A 40 3.03 -14.39 15.93
N ASN A 41 4.01 -14.61 15.04
CA ASN A 41 5.32 -13.98 15.09
C ASN A 41 5.91 -13.85 13.68
N PRO A 42 5.60 -12.77 12.94
CA PRO A 42 6.07 -12.61 11.57
C PRO A 42 7.59 -12.66 11.39
N ALA A 43 8.36 -12.36 12.44
CA ALA A 43 9.82 -12.44 12.41
C ALA A 43 10.35 -13.87 12.23
N ASP A 44 9.58 -14.92 12.58
CA ASP A 44 10.02 -16.31 12.41
C ASP A 44 10.13 -16.69 10.93
N ALA A 45 9.16 -16.32 10.11
CA ALA A 45 9.19 -16.54 8.67
C ALA A 45 10.36 -15.79 8.02
N ILE A 46 10.63 -14.54 8.47
CA ILE A 46 11.75 -13.73 7.97
C ILE A 46 13.09 -14.40 8.24
N VAL A 47 13.31 -14.81 9.50
CA VAL A 47 14.54 -15.49 9.92
C VAL A 47 14.75 -16.79 9.14
N ALA A 48 13.70 -17.61 9.00
CA ALA A 48 13.75 -18.86 8.25
C ALA A 48 14.10 -18.60 6.77
N GLY A 49 13.49 -17.59 6.14
CA GLY A 49 13.75 -17.23 4.75
C GLY A 49 15.18 -16.73 4.53
N ILE A 50 15.68 -15.86 5.38
CA ILE A 50 17.08 -15.38 5.31
C ILE A 50 18.06 -16.52 5.52
N THR A 51 17.82 -17.40 6.52
CA THR A 51 18.66 -18.57 6.75
C THR A 51 18.72 -19.47 5.53
N ARG A 52 17.59 -19.70 4.87
CA ARG A 52 17.52 -20.50 3.64
C ARG A 52 18.30 -19.84 2.50
N LEU A 53 18.10 -18.54 2.26
CA LEU A 53 18.81 -17.80 1.21
C LEU A 53 20.33 -17.84 1.42
N LEU A 54 20.80 -17.67 2.66
CA LEU A 54 22.21 -17.74 3.00
C LEU A 54 22.79 -19.16 2.84
N ALA A 55 22.00 -20.19 3.13
CA ALA A 55 22.42 -21.60 2.94
C ALA A 55 22.48 -22.00 1.46
N GLU A 56 21.61 -21.44 0.61
CA GLU A 56 21.58 -21.68 -0.83
C GLU A 56 22.64 -20.84 -1.58
N ALA A 57 23.27 -19.86 -0.92
CA ALA A 57 24.32 -19.04 -1.51
C ALA A 57 25.55 -19.89 -1.89
N ALA A 58 26.00 -19.75 -3.14
CA ALA A 58 27.21 -20.42 -3.63
C ALA A 58 28.49 -19.71 -3.15
N GLY A 59 28.69 -19.60 -1.82
CA GLY A 59 29.83 -18.92 -1.19
C GLY A 59 29.41 -18.03 -0.04
N ALA A 60 30.38 -17.28 0.54
CA ALA A 60 30.06 -16.30 1.56
C ALA A 60 29.26 -15.13 0.95
N ALA A 61 28.12 -14.80 1.56
CA ALA A 61 27.31 -13.66 1.19
C ALA A 61 27.17 -12.72 2.39
N GLU A 62 27.31 -11.41 2.14
CA GLU A 62 27.09 -10.34 3.12
C GLU A 62 25.81 -9.58 2.78
N ILE A 63 24.88 -9.50 3.72
CA ILE A 63 23.68 -8.68 3.55
C ILE A 63 24.02 -7.24 3.92
N VAL A 64 24.17 -6.39 2.89
CA VAL A 64 24.54 -4.97 3.02
C VAL A 64 23.33 -4.05 3.17
N GLY A 65 22.12 -4.54 2.88
CA GLY A 65 20.87 -3.79 3.06
C GLY A 65 19.70 -4.74 3.30
N PHE A 66 18.85 -4.39 4.27
CA PHE A 66 17.63 -5.12 4.60
C PHE A 66 16.41 -4.18 4.55
N LEU A 67 15.45 -4.51 3.71
CA LEU A 67 14.24 -3.72 3.50
C LEU A 67 13.01 -4.56 3.83
N HIS A 68 12.06 -3.98 4.56
CA HIS A 68 10.93 -4.72 5.08
C HIS A 68 9.60 -4.02 4.79
N GLY A 69 8.66 -4.76 4.20
CA GLY A 69 7.23 -4.45 4.13
C GLY A 69 6.48 -5.27 5.18
N THR A 70 5.58 -4.66 5.93
CA THR A 70 4.88 -5.36 7.01
C THR A 70 3.42 -4.95 7.12
N THR A 71 2.57 -5.92 7.41
CA THR A 71 1.15 -5.70 7.73
C THR A 71 0.88 -5.53 9.23
N VAL A 72 1.92 -5.57 10.10
CA VAL A 72 1.77 -5.52 11.56
C VAL A 72 0.98 -4.28 12.01
N GLY A 73 1.33 -3.08 11.51
CA GLY A 73 0.61 -1.85 11.84
C GLY A 73 -0.82 -1.85 11.32
N THR A 74 -1.02 -2.25 10.08
CA THR A 74 -2.35 -2.33 9.44
C THR A 74 -3.26 -3.31 10.18
N ASN A 75 -2.77 -4.51 10.48
CA ASN A 75 -3.54 -5.53 11.18
C ASN A 75 -3.85 -5.10 12.62
N ALA A 76 -2.88 -4.51 13.34
CA ALA A 76 -3.11 -4.00 14.69
C ALA A 76 -4.22 -2.93 14.73
N LEU A 77 -4.33 -2.08 13.69
CA LEU A 77 -5.38 -1.09 13.59
C LEU A 77 -6.74 -1.70 13.22
N LEU A 78 -6.79 -2.61 12.24
CA LEU A 78 -8.03 -3.22 11.75
C LEU A 78 -8.63 -4.22 12.75
N GLU A 79 -7.79 -4.99 13.45
CA GLU A 79 -8.21 -5.97 14.45
C GLU A 79 -8.35 -5.38 15.85
N GLU A 80 -8.10 -4.07 16.01
CA GLU A 80 -8.17 -3.34 17.28
C GLU A 80 -7.24 -3.92 18.38
N LYS A 81 -6.07 -4.43 17.95
CA LYS A 81 -5.04 -5.07 18.81
C LYS A 81 -3.83 -4.16 19.10
N GLY A 82 -3.99 -2.85 19.05
CA GLY A 82 -2.93 -1.89 19.38
C GLY A 82 -2.77 -1.65 20.88
N ALA A 83 -1.94 -0.66 21.21
CA ALA A 83 -1.63 -0.31 22.58
C ALA A 83 -2.79 0.42 23.29
N ARG A 84 -2.94 0.20 24.59
CA ARG A 84 -3.85 1.01 25.40
C ARG A 84 -3.35 2.46 25.44
N THR A 85 -4.11 3.37 24.84
CA THR A 85 -3.66 4.74 24.54
C THR A 85 -4.36 5.76 25.40
N GLY A 86 -3.58 6.63 26.07
CA GLY A 86 -4.07 7.83 26.75
C GLY A 86 -4.08 9.02 25.79
N LEU A 87 -4.94 10.01 26.06
CA LEU A 87 -5.04 11.25 25.30
C LEU A 87 -5.08 12.47 26.23
N LEU A 88 -4.20 13.45 25.96
CA LEU A 88 -4.30 14.78 26.52
C LEU A 88 -4.79 15.73 25.44
N ILE A 89 -5.82 16.52 25.76
CA ILE A 89 -6.47 17.45 24.82
C ILE A 89 -6.77 18.79 25.53
N THR A 90 -6.86 19.88 24.77
CA THR A 90 -7.29 21.18 25.27
C THR A 90 -8.65 21.10 25.95
N ARG A 91 -8.78 21.71 27.13
CA ARG A 91 -10.04 21.77 27.89
C ARG A 91 -11.18 22.35 27.05
N GLY A 92 -12.34 21.67 27.06
CA GLY A 92 -13.53 21.99 26.28
C GLY A 92 -13.55 21.44 24.86
N PHE A 93 -12.52 20.67 24.44
CA PHE A 93 -12.42 20.15 23.07
C PHE A 93 -12.45 18.62 22.96
N ARG A 94 -12.70 17.91 24.04
CA ARG A 94 -12.82 16.45 24.06
C ARG A 94 -13.80 15.91 23.00
N GLY A 95 -14.91 16.64 22.78
CA GLY A 95 -15.93 16.26 21.80
C GLY A 95 -15.44 16.16 20.36
N ILE A 96 -14.35 16.82 19.97
CA ILE A 96 -13.79 16.75 18.60
C ILE A 96 -13.52 15.31 18.19
N TYR A 97 -12.94 14.48 19.08
CA TYR A 97 -12.61 13.10 18.77
C TYR A 97 -13.86 12.22 18.59
N GLU A 98 -14.92 12.48 19.36
CA GLU A 98 -16.17 11.73 19.30
C GLU A 98 -17.06 12.16 18.12
N VAL A 99 -17.11 13.46 17.83
CA VAL A 99 -17.94 14.06 16.78
C VAL A 99 -17.39 13.77 15.38
N GLN A 100 -16.06 13.74 15.21
CA GLN A 100 -15.38 13.39 13.94
C GLN A 100 -15.86 14.25 12.76
N GLU A 101 -15.96 15.57 12.91
CA GLU A 101 -16.52 16.52 11.91
C GLU A 101 -17.95 16.18 11.45
N GLN A 102 -18.70 15.43 12.25
CA GLN A 102 -20.06 14.95 11.93
C GLN A 102 -20.14 14.09 10.65
N MET A 103 -19.01 13.58 10.16
CA MET A 103 -18.98 12.79 8.94
C MET A 103 -19.76 11.48 9.13
N ARG A 104 -20.81 11.33 8.32
CA ARG A 104 -21.36 10.03 7.93
C ARG A 104 -20.74 9.64 6.60
N GLY A 105 -20.66 8.35 6.32
CA GLY A 105 -20.27 7.90 4.98
C GLY A 105 -21.18 8.49 3.90
N TYR A 106 -20.62 8.74 2.72
CA TYR A 106 -21.42 9.15 1.55
C TYR A 106 -22.12 7.94 0.92
N GLY A 107 -23.14 8.21 0.09
CA GLY A 107 -23.88 7.16 -0.61
C GLY A 107 -24.78 6.34 0.31
N PRO A 108 -24.81 4.99 0.19
CA PRO A 108 -25.72 4.13 0.97
C PRO A 108 -25.57 4.28 2.48
N ALA A 109 -24.37 4.54 2.98
CA ALA A 109 -24.09 4.72 4.40
C ALA A 109 -24.76 5.97 5.00
N LEU A 110 -25.12 6.97 4.19
CA LEU A 110 -25.86 8.15 4.63
C LEU A 110 -27.26 7.79 5.15
N PHE A 111 -27.88 6.76 4.57
CA PHE A 111 -29.21 6.27 4.88
C PHE A 111 -29.20 5.00 5.77
N ASP A 112 -28.01 4.57 6.22
CA ASP A 112 -27.89 3.42 7.11
C ASP A 112 -28.29 3.81 8.55
N PHE A 113 -29.45 3.34 8.98
CA PHE A 113 -29.92 3.53 10.35
C PHE A 113 -29.10 2.79 11.40
N TYR A 114 -28.35 1.78 11.01
CA TYR A 114 -27.48 0.99 11.87
C TYR A 114 -26.02 1.44 11.82
N PHE A 115 -25.74 2.54 11.10
CA PHE A 115 -24.38 3.08 11.02
C PHE A 115 -23.79 3.33 12.41
N ARG A 116 -22.63 2.75 12.66
CA ARG A 116 -21.85 2.96 13.88
C ARG A 116 -20.44 3.42 13.49
N LYS A 117 -19.98 4.46 14.18
CA LYS A 117 -18.58 4.86 14.09
C LYS A 117 -17.70 3.76 14.71
N PRO A 118 -16.46 3.56 14.21
CA PRO A 118 -15.51 2.66 14.85
C PRO A 118 -15.25 3.11 16.29
N PRO A 119 -14.97 2.18 17.23
CA PRO A 119 -14.62 2.52 18.61
C PRO A 119 -13.44 3.46 18.70
N LEU A 120 -13.44 4.37 19.66
CA LEU A 120 -12.33 5.29 19.90
C LEU A 120 -11.13 4.51 20.43
N LEU A 121 -9.94 4.73 19.82
CA LEU A 121 -8.69 4.08 20.22
C LEU A 121 -8.17 4.64 21.56
N ALA A 122 -8.31 5.95 21.81
CA ALA A 122 -8.18 6.55 23.14
C ALA A 122 -9.59 6.65 23.74
N ARG A 123 -9.87 5.81 24.74
CA ARG A 123 -11.21 5.72 25.33
C ARG A 123 -11.54 6.95 26.16
N PRO A 124 -12.81 7.29 26.35
CA PRO A 124 -13.21 8.45 27.16
C PRO A 124 -12.59 8.50 28.56
N ARG A 125 -12.43 7.38 29.23
CA ARG A 125 -11.83 7.30 30.59
C ARG A 125 -10.31 7.49 30.60
N GLU A 126 -9.63 7.36 29.46
CA GLU A 126 -8.20 7.56 29.26
C GLU A 126 -7.90 8.90 28.58
N THR A 127 -8.93 9.74 28.38
CA THR A 127 -8.85 11.09 27.80
C THR A 127 -8.94 12.16 28.90
N TYR A 128 -7.93 13.01 28.99
CA TYR A 128 -7.85 14.08 29.99
C TYR A 128 -7.74 15.45 29.33
N GLU A 129 -8.59 16.36 29.77
CA GLU A 129 -8.57 17.76 29.33
C GLU A 129 -7.58 18.54 30.17
N ILE A 130 -6.73 19.33 29.51
CA ILE A 130 -5.71 20.16 30.12
C ILE A 130 -6.06 21.62 29.90
N THR A 131 -5.99 22.41 30.94
CA THR A 131 -6.16 23.86 30.89
C THR A 131 -4.95 24.48 30.21
N GLU A 132 -5.15 24.96 29.02
CA GLU A 132 -4.20 25.66 28.15
C GLU A 132 -4.97 26.33 27.01
N ARG A 133 -4.42 27.39 26.39
CA ARG A 133 -5.00 27.96 25.17
C ARG A 133 -3.96 28.73 24.36
N LEU A 134 -3.94 28.40 23.06
CA LEU A 134 -3.30 29.23 22.04
C LEU A 134 -4.37 29.85 21.13
N ASP A 135 -4.10 31.03 20.59
CA ASP A 135 -4.92 31.62 19.52
C ASP A 135 -4.51 31.10 18.13
N ALA A 136 -5.24 31.53 17.09
CA ALA A 136 -4.97 31.12 15.70
C ALA A 136 -3.61 31.61 15.16
N ALA A 137 -3.01 32.63 15.78
CA ALA A 137 -1.67 33.11 15.47
C ALA A 137 -0.57 32.33 16.23
N GLY A 138 -0.95 31.45 17.17
CA GLY A 138 -0.03 30.70 18.02
C GLY A 138 0.42 31.48 19.27
N GLN A 139 -0.24 32.60 19.62
CA GLN A 139 0.05 33.33 20.84
C GLN A 139 -0.58 32.64 22.06
N VAL A 140 0.11 32.67 23.18
CA VAL A 140 -0.37 32.08 24.43
C VAL A 140 -1.44 32.94 25.03
N LEU A 141 -2.71 32.55 25.01
CA LEU A 141 -3.81 33.18 25.73
C LEU A 141 -3.91 32.68 27.17
N GLN A 142 -3.63 31.38 27.39
CA GLN A 142 -3.62 30.76 28.70
C GLN A 142 -2.44 29.80 28.80
N PRO A 143 -1.49 30.00 29.73
CA PRO A 143 -0.40 29.06 29.96
C PRO A 143 -0.91 27.67 30.34
N ILE A 144 -0.15 26.66 30.01
CA ILE A 144 -0.50 25.26 30.31
C ILE A 144 -0.42 25.00 31.83
N ALA A 145 -1.46 24.31 32.36
CA ALA A 145 -1.50 23.84 33.75
C ALA A 145 -0.72 22.53 33.90
N LEU A 146 0.59 22.62 34.18
CA LEU A 146 1.48 21.45 34.28
C LEU A 146 1.09 20.50 35.43
N ASP A 147 0.43 21.01 36.49
CA ASP A 147 -0.06 20.17 37.58
C ASP A 147 -1.21 19.27 37.13
N GLU A 148 -2.08 19.72 36.20
CA GLU A 148 -3.10 18.91 35.59
C GLU A 148 -2.47 17.82 34.72
N VAL A 149 -1.40 18.14 33.99
CA VAL A 149 -0.63 17.14 33.21
C VAL A 149 -0.05 16.07 34.12
N ARG A 150 0.55 16.45 35.25
CA ARG A 150 1.07 15.53 36.29
C ARG A 150 -0.02 14.63 36.86
N ALA A 151 -1.18 15.20 37.19
CA ALA A 151 -2.32 14.47 37.71
C ALA A 151 -2.85 13.46 36.65
N ALA A 152 -2.96 13.87 35.39
CA ALA A 152 -3.35 13.01 34.28
C ALA A 152 -2.36 11.87 34.09
N ALA A 153 -1.05 12.15 34.09
CA ALA A 153 0.01 11.12 33.97
C ALA A 153 -0.11 10.04 35.04
N ARG A 154 -0.32 10.44 36.32
CA ARG A 154 -0.49 9.48 37.42
C ARG A 154 -1.73 8.60 37.25
N ARG A 155 -2.84 9.15 36.76
CA ARG A 155 -4.07 8.40 36.46
C ARG A 155 -3.86 7.43 35.30
N LEU A 156 -3.20 7.89 34.23
CA LEU A 156 -2.87 7.05 33.06
C LEU A 156 -1.95 5.88 33.46
N ARG A 157 -0.98 6.12 34.36
CA ARG A 157 -0.16 5.06 34.93
C ARG A 157 -1.00 4.02 35.69
N ALA A 158 -1.89 4.48 36.56
CA ALA A 158 -2.77 3.58 37.33
C ALA A 158 -3.72 2.77 36.43
N GLN A 159 -4.06 3.31 35.27
CA GLN A 159 -4.85 2.64 34.26
C GLN A 159 -4.04 1.66 33.38
N GLY A 160 -2.72 1.60 33.50
CA GLY A 160 -1.86 0.73 32.70
C GLY A 160 -1.79 1.14 31.23
N VAL A 161 -1.79 2.44 30.95
CA VAL A 161 -1.63 2.98 29.58
C VAL A 161 -0.23 2.67 29.06
N GLN A 162 -0.16 2.27 27.80
CA GLN A 162 1.07 1.85 27.11
C GLN A 162 1.62 2.90 26.16
N SER A 163 0.83 3.94 25.82
CA SER A 163 1.22 5.05 24.98
C SER A 163 0.34 6.26 25.26
N VAL A 164 0.86 7.48 25.03
CA VAL A 164 0.10 8.73 25.23
C VAL A 164 0.16 9.57 23.96
N ALA A 165 -1.00 10.04 23.49
CA ALA A 165 -1.14 11.09 22.49
C ALA A 165 -1.37 12.43 23.17
N VAL A 166 -0.73 13.50 22.69
CA VAL A 166 -1.00 14.89 23.11
C VAL A 166 -1.43 15.68 21.88
N CYS A 167 -2.60 16.29 21.93
CA CYS A 167 -3.14 17.07 20.82
C CYS A 167 -3.85 18.31 21.34
N PHE A 168 -3.12 19.46 21.33
CA PHE A 168 -3.66 20.75 21.75
C PHE A 168 -4.05 21.60 20.54
N LEU A 169 -5.00 22.53 20.77
CA LEU A 169 -5.40 23.46 19.72
C LEU A 169 -4.23 24.32 19.29
N HIS A 170 -4.15 24.55 17.97
CA HIS A 170 -3.12 25.37 17.33
C HIS A 170 -1.67 24.94 17.60
N ALA A 171 -1.42 23.72 18.14
CA ALA A 171 -0.08 23.20 18.36
C ALA A 171 0.77 23.10 17.07
N PHE A 172 0.13 23.01 15.90
CA PHE A 172 0.81 23.08 14.60
C PHE A 172 1.47 24.44 14.33
N ARG A 173 0.99 25.52 15.00
CA ARG A 173 1.58 26.87 14.93
C ARG A 173 2.63 27.10 16.00
N ASN A 174 2.35 26.66 17.22
CA ASN A 174 3.23 26.81 18.36
C ASN A 174 3.21 25.51 19.19
N PRO A 175 4.28 24.69 19.14
CA PRO A 175 4.34 23.40 19.82
C PRO A 175 4.66 23.51 21.32
N THR A 176 4.90 24.69 21.86
CA THR A 176 5.46 24.90 23.21
C THR A 176 4.66 24.17 24.29
N HIS A 177 3.32 24.27 24.30
CA HIS A 177 2.49 23.60 25.30
C HIS A 177 2.57 22.08 25.20
N GLU A 178 2.58 21.51 23.99
CA GLU A 178 2.77 20.06 23.80
C GLU A 178 4.16 19.60 24.26
N GLN A 179 5.20 20.37 23.99
CA GLN A 179 6.57 20.07 24.42
C GLN A 179 6.69 20.13 25.95
N GLN A 180 6.07 21.11 26.62
CA GLN A 180 6.02 21.21 28.07
C GLN A 180 5.26 20.03 28.70
N ALA A 181 4.11 19.63 28.09
CA ALA A 181 3.36 18.45 28.51
C ALA A 181 4.20 17.18 28.34
N ALA A 182 4.90 17.03 27.21
CA ALA A 182 5.77 15.88 26.96
C ALA A 182 6.91 15.76 27.97
N ALA A 183 7.53 16.86 28.37
CA ALA A 183 8.57 16.86 29.40
C ALA A 183 8.05 16.29 30.74
N VAL A 184 6.85 16.71 31.16
CA VAL A 184 6.20 16.19 32.36
C VAL A 184 5.82 14.71 32.20
N LEU A 185 5.22 14.34 31.05
CA LEU A 185 4.84 12.95 30.76
C LEU A 185 6.05 12.01 30.78
N ARG A 186 7.16 12.38 30.15
CA ARG A 186 8.41 11.58 30.14
C ARG A 186 9.01 11.41 31.54
N ALA A 187 8.90 12.43 32.40
CA ALA A 187 9.35 12.32 33.78
C ALA A 187 8.45 11.40 34.64
N GLU A 188 7.12 11.52 34.46
CA GLU A 188 6.15 10.72 35.21
C GLU A 188 5.97 9.30 34.66
N LEU A 189 6.20 9.07 33.34
CA LEU A 189 5.94 7.84 32.60
C LEU A 189 7.16 7.48 31.70
N PRO A 190 8.35 7.18 32.26
CA PRO A 190 9.59 7.04 31.49
C PRO A 190 9.53 5.94 30.41
N ASP A 191 8.79 4.85 30.66
CA ASP A 191 8.69 3.70 29.74
C ASP A 191 7.50 3.80 28.76
N VAL A 192 6.74 4.92 28.79
CA VAL A 192 5.55 5.09 27.95
C VAL A 192 5.85 6.11 26.85
N PRO A 193 5.84 5.70 25.58
CA PRO A 193 6.09 6.62 24.48
C PRO A 193 4.98 7.67 24.35
N VAL A 194 5.41 8.92 24.09
CA VAL A 194 4.53 10.09 23.92
C VAL A 194 4.58 10.51 22.45
N SER A 195 3.41 10.68 21.82
CA SER A 195 3.25 11.20 20.47
C SER A 195 2.62 12.58 20.52
N LEU A 196 3.33 13.60 20.03
CA LEU A 196 2.85 14.98 19.95
C LEU A 196 2.23 15.26 18.59
N SER A 197 1.09 15.95 18.57
CA SER A 197 0.41 16.27 17.31
C SER A 197 1.24 17.23 16.45
N SER A 198 2.01 18.08 17.07
CA SER A 198 2.96 18.99 16.42
C SER A 198 4.18 18.31 15.78
N GLU A 199 4.47 17.03 16.15
CA GLU A 199 5.54 16.22 15.54
C GLU A 199 4.98 15.23 14.52
N VAL A 200 3.83 14.61 14.82
CA VAL A 200 3.22 13.58 13.96
C VAL A 200 2.59 14.20 12.71
N LEU A 201 1.80 15.28 12.90
CA LEU A 201 1.08 15.94 11.81
C LEU A 201 0.91 17.44 12.11
N PRO A 202 1.91 18.30 11.89
CA PRO A 202 1.83 19.74 12.15
C PRO A 202 0.99 20.49 11.10
N GLN A 203 -0.29 20.09 10.99
CA GLN A 203 -1.25 20.61 10.01
C GLN A 203 -2.50 21.16 10.69
N ILE A 204 -3.14 22.12 10.00
CA ILE A 204 -4.48 22.62 10.33
C ILE A 204 -5.51 21.46 10.30
N ARG A 205 -6.67 21.68 10.91
CA ARG A 205 -7.79 20.73 11.07
C ARG A 205 -7.56 19.77 12.23
N GLU A 206 -8.15 20.14 13.34
CA GLU A 206 -7.96 19.51 14.66
C GLU A 206 -8.30 18.04 14.66
N TYR A 207 -9.43 17.64 14.02
CA TYR A 207 -9.86 16.26 14.05
C TYR A 207 -8.86 15.31 13.32
N TYR A 208 -8.41 15.69 12.12
CA TYR A 208 -7.47 14.86 11.36
C TYR A 208 -6.12 14.74 12.04
N ARG A 209 -5.63 15.87 12.63
CA ARG A 209 -4.40 15.88 13.42
C ARG A 209 -4.54 15.00 14.65
N LEU A 210 -5.66 15.10 15.38
CA LEU A 210 -5.96 14.28 16.55
C LEU A 210 -6.04 12.81 16.21
N SER A 211 -6.85 12.43 15.21
CA SER A 211 -7.03 11.04 14.78
C SER A 211 -5.71 10.39 14.39
N THR A 212 -4.91 11.08 13.55
CA THR A 212 -3.60 10.60 13.09
C THR A 212 -2.61 10.44 14.25
N THR A 213 -2.60 11.39 15.19
CA THR A 213 -1.73 11.31 16.37
C THR A 213 -2.11 10.18 17.32
N VAL A 214 -3.40 9.96 17.53
CA VAL A 214 -3.91 8.84 18.34
C VAL A 214 -3.60 7.51 17.69
N ILE A 215 -3.77 7.39 16.36
CA ILE A 215 -3.39 6.17 15.61
C ILE A 215 -1.89 5.93 15.73
N ASN A 216 -1.05 6.97 15.60
CA ASN A 216 0.38 6.83 15.82
C ASN A 216 0.71 6.30 17.21
N ALA A 217 0.15 6.90 18.26
CA ALA A 217 0.35 6.48 19.63
C ALA A 217 -0.12 5.03 19.86
N TYR A 218 -1.24 4.64 19.23
CA TYR A 218 -1.81 3.30 19.31
C TYR A 218 -0.93 2.21 18.68
N LEU A 219 -0.27 2.53 17.57
CA LEU A 219 0.57 1.60 16.81
C LEU A 219 2.02 1.54 17.30
N ARG A 220 2.54 2.66 17.79
CA ARG A 220 3.96 2.83 18.13
C ARG A 220 4.55 1.74 19.04
N PRO A 221 3.91 1.33 20.16
CA PRO A 221 4.47 0.25 21.00
C PRO A 221 4.43 -1.11 20.34
N VAL A 222 3.45 -1.37 19.46
CA VAL A 222 3.31 -2.65 18.75
C VAL A 222 4.42 -2.78 17.72
N LEU A 223 4.53 -1.77 16.85
CA LEU A 223 5.53 -1.75 15.78
C LEU A 223 6.96 -1.66 16.35
N GLY A 224 7.18 -0.84 17.38
CA GLY A 224 8.49 -0.68 18.02
C GLY A 224 9.03 -2.00 18.54
N ARG A 225 8.27 -2.71 19.39
CA ARG A 225 8.67 -4.03 19.90
C ARG A 225 8.90 -5.06 18.80
N TYR A 226 8.10 -5.01 17.74
CA TYR A 226 8.28 -5.90 16.61
C TYR A 226 9.63 -5.65 15.91
N LEU A 227 9.93 -4.38 15.59
CA LEU A 227 11.15 -3.99 14.86
C LEU A 227 12.42 -4.21 15.73
N GLU A 228 12.36 -3.95 17.03
CA GLU A 228 13.44 -4.24 17.97
C GLU A 228 13.78 -5.75 17.98
N ARG A 229 12.77 -6.61 18.14
CA ARG A 229 12.96 -8.06 18.10
C ARG A 229 13.48 -8.56 16.75
N LEU A 230 12.98 -7.98 15.65
CA LEU A 230 13.46 -8.31 14.31
C LEU A 230 14.93 -7.91 14.15
N ALA A 231 15.33 -6.73 14.62
CA ALA A 231 16.71 -6.27 14.58
C ALA A 231 17.65 -7.20 15.36
N GLU A 232 17.27 -7.57 16.60
CA GLU A 232 18.04 -8.52 17.42
C GLU A 232 18.22 -9.88 16.72
N ARG A 233 17.18 -10.38 16.05
CA ARG A 233 17.25 -11.65 15.33
C ARG A 233 18.09 -11.57 14.06
N LEU A 234 18.05 -10.43 13.35
CA LEU A 234 18.93 -10.19 12.22
C LEU A 234 20.39 -10.13 12.65
N ASP A 235 20.69 -9.48 13.80
CA ASP A 235 22.03 -9.46 14.37
C ASP A 235 22.51 -10.86 14.74
N ALA A 236 21.65 -11.70 15.32
CA ALA A 236 21.95 -13.09 15.63
C ALA A 236 22.24 -13.96 14.40
N LEU A 237 21.73 -13.59 13.24
CA LEU A 237 22.04 -14.22 11.94
C LEU A 237 23.31 -13.67 11.27
N GLY A 238 23.99 -12.70 11.89
CA GLY A 238 25.15 -12.03 11.29
C GLY A 238 24.79 -10.92 10.29
N VAL A 239 23.55 -10.46 10.26
CA VAL A 239 23.11 -9.35 9.40
C VAL A 239 23.32 -8.04 10.17
N HIS A 240 24.54 -7.50 10.13
CA HIS A 240 24.94 -6.31 10.92
C HIS A 240 24.85 -4.99 10.14
N THR A 241 24.12 -4.95 9.02
CA THR A 241 23.98 -3.72 8.24
C THR A 241 23.25 -2.61 9.01
N PRO A 242 23.70 -1.35 8.94
CA PRO A 242 22.94 -0.21 9.43
C PRO A 242 21.76 0.16 8.49
N GLN A 243 21.78 -0.33 7.25
CA GLN A 243 20.74 -0.09 6.25
C GLN A 243 19.57 -1.03 6.45
N ARG A 244 18.79 -0.79 7.52
CA ARG A 244 17.55 -1.52 7.85
C ARG A 244 16.39 -0.57 7.66
N TYR A 245 15.64 -0.77 6.60
CA TYR A 245 14.57 0.12 6.19
C TYR A 245 13.20 -0.55 6.26
N LEU A 246 12.20 0.26 6.57
CA LEU A 246 10.79 -0.11 6.60
C LEU A 246 10.04 0.65 5.51
N MET A 247 9.21 -0.04 4.74
CA MET A 247 8.36 0.58 3.73
C MET A 247 7.30 1.47 4.36
N GLN A 248 7.07 2.64 3.79
CA GLN A 248 6.04 3.58 4.18
C GLN A 248 4.87 3.60 3.19
N SER A 249 3.74 4.12 3.66
CA SER A 249 2.52 4.32 2.86
C SER A 249 2.71 5.24 1.65
N ASN A 250 3.69 6.15 1.71
CA ASN A 250 3.99 7.15 0.67
C ASN A 250 4.86 6.62 -0.48
N GLY A 251 5.19 5.32 -0.46
CA GLY A 251 6.04 4.69 -1.49
C GLY A 251 7.55 4.85 -1.27
N GLY A 252 7.98 5.47 -0.17
CA GLY A 252 9.37 5.52 0.26
C GLY A 252 9.68 4.53 1.36
N VAL A 253 10.96 4.39 1.71
CA VAL A 253 11.41 3.63 2.88
C VAL A 253 11.98 4.58 3.93
N THR A 254 11.98 4.14 5.19
CA THR A 254 12.53 4.87 6.34
C THR A 254 13.31 3.92 7.23
N ALA A 255 14.29 4.42 8.00
CA ALA A 255 14.99 3.61 8.98
C ALA A 255 14.05 3.04 10.04
N PHE A 256 14.35 1.86 10.59
CA PHE A 256 13.50 1.17 11.59
C PHE A 256 13.13 2.06 12.77
N ALA A 257 14.09 2.82 13.30
CA ALA A 257 13.84 3.70 14.45
C ALA A 257 12.85 4.84 14.09
N ALA A 258 12.99 5.46 12.92
CA ALA A 258 12.09 6.51 12.45
C ALA A 258 10.69 5.95 12.14
N GLY A 259 10.61 4.76 11.52
CA GLY A 259 9.35 4.05 11.28
C GLY A 259 8.63 3.67 12.58
N ALA A 260 9.37 3.22 13.60
CA ALA A 260 8.81 2.95 14.92
C ALA A 260 8.25 4.21 15.59
N ALA A 261 8.94 5.36 15.46
CA ALA A 261 8.49 6.63 16.03
C ALA A 261 7.25 7.19 15.32
N ARG A 262 7.18 7.05 13.99
CA ARG A 262 6.06 7.48 13.14
C ARG A 262 5.29 6.28 12.57
N ALA A 263 4.87 5.37 13.44
CA ALA A 263 4.22 4.10 13.06
C ALA A 263 3.01 4.27 12.11
N VAL A 264 2.30 5.40 12.20
CA VAL A 264 1.17 5.72 11.33
C VAL A 264 1.55 5.81 9.84
N THR A 265 2.82 6.13 9.51
CA THR A 265 3.28 6.21 8.12
C THR A 265 3.54 4.85 7.46
N THR A 266 3.45 3.76 8.22
CA THR A 266 3.74 2.40 7.74
C THR A 266 2.49 1.56 7.42
N ILE A 267 1.31 2.15 7.58
CA ILE A 267 0.03 1.50 7.27
C ILE A 267 -0.08 1.31 5.75
N LEU A 268 -0.52 0.12 5.29
CA LEU A 268 -0.59 -0.24 3.86
C LEU A 268 0.76 -0.22 3.12
N SER A 269 1.85 -0.54 3.81
CA SER A 269 3.20 -0.52 3.22
C SER A 269 3.44 -1.61 2.17
N GLY A 270 2.86 -2.81 2.30
CA GLY A 270 2.98 -3.89 1.30
C GLY A 270 2.44 -3.48 -0.07
N PRO A 271 1.15 -3.05 -0.18
CA PRO A 271 0.61 -2.53 -1.43
C PRO A 271 1.40 -1.37 -2.03
N ALA A 272 1.97 -0.49 -1.18
CA ALA A 272 2.82 0.61 -1.65
C ALA A 272 4.07 0.10 -2.39
N GLY A 273 4.70 -0.98 -1.91
CA GLY A 273 5.80 -1.65 -2.61
C GLY A 273 5.39 -2.13 -4.00
N GLY A 274 4.21 -2.75 -4.12
CA GLY A 274 3.66 -3.21 -5.40
C GLY A 274 3.49 -2.09 -6.42
N VAL A 275 2.97 -0.93 -5.99
CA VAL A 275 2.82 0.26 -6.84
C VAL A 275 4.17 0.79 -7.31
N MET A 276 5.16 0.87 -6.41
CA MET A 276 6.51 1.33 -6.76
C MET A 276 7.20 0.39 -7.75
N ALA A 277 7.05 -0.93 -7.56
CA ALA A 277 7.55 -1.92 -8.51
C ALA A 277 6.86 -1.78 -9.88
N GLY A 278 5.53 -1.66 -9.89
CA GLY A 278 4.75 -1.47 -11.10
C GLY A 278 5.19 -0.26 -11.90
N ALA A 279 5.44 0.87 -11.23
CA ALA A 279 5.97 2.09 -11.84
C ALA A 279 7.35 1.86 -12.49
N ALA A 280 8.27 1.22 -11.76
CA ALA A 280 9.63 0.97 -12.23
C ALA A 280 9.67 -0.04 -13.39
N ILE A 281 8.91 -1.14 -13.29
CA ILE A 281 8.82 -2.17 -14.33
C ILE A 281 8.18 -1.59 -15.59
N GLY A 282 7.07 -0.85 -15.45
CA GLY A 282 6.41 -0.19 -16.57
C GLY A 282 7.33 0.80 -17.27
N ALA A 283 8.05 1.64 -16.51
CA ALA A 283 9.01 2.60 -17.06
C ALA A 283 10.14 1.90 -17.82
N ALA A 284 10.69 0.79 -17.29
CA ALA A 284 11.71 -0.02 -17.96
C ALA A 284 11.19 -0.62 -19.28
N ALA A 285 9.93 -1.06 -19.31
CA ALA A 285 9.25 -1.58 -20.50
C ALA A 285 8.77 -0.48 -21.47
N GLY A 286 8.96 0.82 -21.15
CA GLY A 286 8.58 1.95 -21.99
C GLY A 286 7.16 2.45 -21.79
N TYR A 287 6.46 2.03 -20.75
CA TYR A 287 5.09 2.45 -20.43
C TYR A 287 5.08 3.39 -19.22
N ARG A 288 4.38 4.51 -19.30
CA ARG A 288 4.35 5.52 -18.24
C ARG A 288 2.96 5.73 -17.63
N ASP A 289 1.91 5.40 -18.38
CA ASP A 289 0.53 5.46 -17.90
C ASP A 289 0.05 4.04 -17.60
N LEU A 290 -0.11 3.75 -16.29
CA LEU A 290 -0.28 2.40 -15.81
C LEU A 290 -1.41 2.31 -14.80
N VAL A 291 -2.07 1.15 -14.78
CA VAL A 291 -2.89 0.71 -13.66
C VAL A 291 -2.18 -0.47 -13.01
N THR A 292 -1.77 -0.37 -11.76
CA THR A 292 -1.29 -1.52 -11.01
C THR A 292 -2.47 -2.36 -10.54
N PHE A 293 -2.31 -3.68 -10.60
CA PHE A 293 -3.35 -4.65 -10.29
C PHE A 293 -2.72 -5.80 -9.51
N ASP A 294 -2.77 -5.68 -8.18
CA ASP A 294 -2.23 -6.67 -7.24
C ASP A 294 -3.36 -7.50 -6.65
N MET A 295 -3.53 -8.73 -7.11
CA MET A 295 -4.52 -9.63 -6.54
C MET A 295 -3.84 -10.78 -5.82
N GLY A 296 -4.01 -10.77 -4.51
CA GLY A 296 -3.56 -11.83 -3.61
C GLY A 296 -4.65 -12.85 -3.27
N GLY A 297 -4.54 -13.45 -2.10
CA GLY A 297 -5.54 -14.41 -1.59
C GLY A 297 -6.80 -13.78 -1.00
N THR A 298 -6.73 -12.52 -0.51
CA THR A 298 -7.81 -11.87 0.25
C THR A 298 -8.34 -10.59 -0.36
N SER A 299 -7.49 -9.83 -1.04
CA SER A 299 -7.79 -8.51 -1.60
C SER A 299 -7.20 -8.32 -2.99
N CYS A 300 -7.72 -7.32 -3.67
CA CYS A 300 -7.12 -6.74 -4.86
C CYS A 300 -6.86 -5.26 -4.61
N ASP A 301 -5.59 -4.85 -4.78
CA ASP A 301 -5.10 -3.50 -4.63
C ASP A 301 -4.83 -2.89 -6.00
N VAL A 302 -5.45 -1.75 -6.28
CA VAL A 302 -5.30 -1.05 -7.56
C VAL A 302 -4.85 0.39 -7.35
N ALA A 303 -3.91 0.86 -8.16
CA ALA A 303 -3.45 2.24 -8.15
C ALA A 303 -3.20 2.76 -9.57
N LEU A 304 -3.35 4.08 -9.74
CA LEU A 304 -3.12 4.75 -11.00
C LEU A 304 -1.74 5.41 -11.01
N ILE A 305 -1.02 5.25 -12.11
CA ILE A 305 0.27 5.90 -12.36
C ILE A 305 0.12 6.71 -13.65
N VAL A 306 0.31 8.00 -13.57
CA VAL A 306 0.18 8.92 -14.70
C VAL A 306 1.54 9.57 -14.99
N GLY A 307 2.00 9.50 -16.24
CA GLY A 307 3.30 10.04 -16.62
C GLY A 307 4.49 9.39 -15.86
N GLY A 308 4.33 8.18 -15.32
CA GLY A 308 5.31 7.48 -14.50
C GLY A 308 5.31 7.88 -13.02
N GLN A 309 4.32 8.66 -12.56
CA GLN A 309 4.19 9.10 -11.18
C GLN A 309 2.94 8.46 -10.55
N PRO A 310 3.09 7.69 -9.44
CA PRO A 310 1.97 7.19 -8.68
C PRO A 310 1.16 8.31 -8.04
N GLY A 311 -0.17 8.17 -8.02
CA GLY A 311 -1.04 9.08 -7.30
C GLY A 311 -0.76 9.07 -5.79
N VAL A 312 -0.87 10.23 -5.15
CA VAL A 312 -0.70 10.39 -3.68
C VAL A 312 -1.94 11.08 -3.12
N THR A 313 -2.43 10.61 -2.00
CA THR A 313 -3.48 11.25 -1.21
C THR A 313 -2.93 11.71 0.13
N ALA A 314 -3.39 12.87 0.61
CA ALA A 314 -3.04 13.39 1.93
C ALA A 314 -4.02 12.93 3.03
N LEU A 315 -5.15 12.33 2.64
CA LEU A 315 -6.19 11.91 3.57
C LEU A 315 -6.76 10.55 3.13
N SER A 316 -6.76 9.59 4.04
CA SER A 316 -7.35 8.26 3.83
C SER A 316 -8.20 7.85 5.03
N ALA A 317 -9.04 6.82 4.85
CA ALA A 317 -9.78 6.20 5.93
C ALA A 317 -9.43 4.71 6.01
N ILE A 318 -8.93 4.27 7.15
CA ILE A 318 -8.53 2.89 7.42
C ILE A 318 -9.42 2.32 8.52
N GLY A 319 -10.20 1.28 8.20
CA GLY A 319 -11.17 0.74 9.15
C GLY A 319 -12.15 1.80 9.69
N GLY A 320 -12.55 2.76 8.84
CA GLY A 320 -13.43 3.87 9.19
C GLY A 320 -12.77 4.98 10.04
N ARG A 321 -11.45 4.94 10.24
CA ARG A 321 -10.68 5.95 10.99
C ARG A 321 -9.85 6.79 10.03
N HIS A 322 -9.91 8.10 10.15
CA HIS A 322 -9.19 9.01 9.27
C HIS A 322 -7.71 9.11 9.63
N VAL A 323 -6.88 9.02 8.60
CA VAL A 323 -5.41 9.14 8.65
C VAL A 323 -4.98 10.21 7.66
N ALA A 324 -4.33 11.25 8.13
CA ALA A 324 -3.90 12.39 7.31
C ALA A 324 -2.38 12.44 7.15
N VAL A 325 -1.77 11.35 6.69
CA VAL A 325 -0.38 11.31 6.25
C VAL A 325 -0.32 11.07 4.75
N PRO A 326 0.73 11.53 4.05
CA PRO A 326 0.90 11.20 2.63
C PRO A 326 0.92 9.69 2.42
N MET A 327 0.04 9.19 1.56
CA MET A 327 -0.06 7.78 1.19
C MET A 327 -0.20 7.66 -0.32
N LEU A 328 0.29 6.56 -0.90
CA LEU A 328 -0.07 6.24 -2.28
C LEU A 328 -1.58 6.05 -2.36
N ASP A 329 -2.16 6.55 -3.44
CA ASP A 329 -3.61 6.48 -3.68
C ASP A 329 -3.96 5.07 -4.19
N ILE A 330 -4.10 4.14 -3.24
CA ILE A 330 -4.38 2.74 -3.48
C ILE A 330 -5.83 2.46 -3.09
N HIS A 331 -6.57 1.88 -4.01
CA HIS A 331 -7.93 1.42 -3.75
C HIS A 331 -7.95 -0.09 -3.56
N THR A 332 -8.32 -0.52 -2.37
CA THR A 332 -8.38 -1.93 -1.98
C THR A 332 -9.82 -2.42 -2.00
N VAL A 333 -10.04 -3.57 -2.63
CA VAL A 333 -11.34 -4.27 -2.60
C VAL A 333 -11.17 -5.69 -2.10
N SER A 334 -12.20 -6.19 -1.38
CA SER A 334 -12.26 -7.58 -0.93
C SER A 334 -12.53 -8.50 -2.13
N ALA A 335 -11.49 -8.73 -2.92
CA ALA A 335 -11.48 -9.56 -4.12
C ALA A 335 -10.14 -10.28 -4.21
N GLY A 336 -10.07 -11.54 -3.81
CA GLY A 336 -8.87 -12.38 -3.85
C GLY A 336 -9.22 -13.82 -4.11
N GLY A 337 -8.21 -14.67 -4.26
CA GLY A 337 -8.40 -16.10 -4.53
C GLY A 337 -9.23 -16.83 -3.47
N GLY A 338 -9.12 -16.42 -2.20
CA GLY A 338 -9.90 -16.97 -1.08
C GLY A 338 -11.28 -16.35 -0.90
N THR A 339 -11.72 -15.44 -1.79
CA THR A 339 -13.06 -14.82 -1.68
C THR A 339 -14.15 -15.87 -1.86
N ILE A 340 -15.08 -15.93 -0.87
CA ILE A 340 -16.09 -16.96 -0.76
C ILE A 340 -17.27 -16.67 -1.72
N ALA A 341 -17.72 -17.70 -2.41
CA ALA A 341 -18.91 -17.66 -3.24
C ALA A 341 -20.10 -18.33 -2.55
N ARG A 342 -21.26 -17.66 -2.59
CA ARG A 342 -22.52 -18.15 -1.99
C ARG A 342 -23.70 -17.86 -2.89
N VAL A 343 -24.73 -18.66 -2.78
CA VAL A 343 -26.05 -18.34 -3.34
C VAL A 343 -26.89 -17.70 -2.23
N VAL A 344 -27.42 -16.50 -2.49
CA VAL A 344 -28.31 -15.79 -1.59
C VAL A 344 -29.73 -15.78 -2.15
N GLU A 345 -30.70 -15.93 -1.28
CA GLU A 345 -32.12 -15.87 -1.64
C GLU A 345 -32.64 -14.45 -1.41
N LEU A 346 -33.16 -13.85 -2.47
CA LEU A 346 -33.83 -12.54 -2.48
C LEU A 346 -35.32 -12.74 -2.85
N GLY A 347 -36.10 -13.13 -1.88
CA GLY A 347 -37.49 -13.56 -2.12
C GLY A 347 -37.54 -14.84 -2.96
N ALA A 348 -38.13 -14.78 -4.16
CA ALA A 348 -38.19 -15.90 -5.09
C ALA A 348 -36.96 -16.04 -6.00
N LEU A 349 -36.02 -15.09 -5.96
CA LEU A 349 -34.83 -15.07 -6.78
C LEU A 349 -33.63 -15.66 -6.03
N ARG A 350 -32.83 -16.45 -6.73
CA ARG A 350 -31.52 -16.92 -6.26
C ARG A 350 -30.43 -16.21 -7.02
N GLN A 351 -29.49 -15.61 -6.29
CA GLN A 351 -28.40 -14.83 -6.88
C GLN A 351 -27.05 -15.34 -6.39
N LEU A 352 -26.10 -15.48 -7.31
CA LEU A 352 -24.69 -15.71 -6.97
C LEU A 352 -24.10 -14.44 -6.37
N ARG A 353 -23.51 -14.57 -5.19
CA ARG A 353 -22.74 -13.54 -4.51
C ARG A 353 -21.32 -14.04 -4.26
N VAL A 354 -20.33 -13.25 -4.61
CA VAL A 354 -18.91 -13.53 -4.36
C VAL A 354 -18.37 -12.44 -3.44
N GLY A 355 -17.92 -12.83 -2.24
CA GLY A 355 -17.48 -11.91 -1.18
C GLY A 355 -18.63 -11.11 -0.50
N PRO A 356 -18.29 -10.18 0.42
CA PRO A 356 -16.93 -9.69 0.74
C PRO A 356 -16.11 -10.65 1.61
N ASP A 357 -16.70 -11.71 2.15
CA ASP A 357 -16.03 -12.65 3.04
C ASP A 357 -14.94 -13.43 2.30
N SER A 358 -13.84 -13.71 3.00
CA SER A 358 -12.72 -14.52 2.50
C SER A 358 -12.44 -15.68 3.46
N ALA A 359 -12.12 -16.84 2.91
CA ALA A 359 -11.66 -18.00 3.67
C ALA A 359 -10.23 -17.80 4.23
N GLY A 360 -9.52 -16.76 3.79
CA GLY A 360 -8.16 -16.48 4.18
C GLY A 360 -7.18 -17.60 3.82
N ALA A 361 -6.10 -17.71 4.59
CA ALA A 361 -5.15 -18.81 4.48
C ALA A 361 -5.60 -20.04 5.27
N SER A 362 -6.32 -19.84 6.37
CA SER A 362 -6.87 -20.88 7.23
C SER A 362 -8.30 -20.48 7.65
N PRO A 363 -9.30 -21.33 7.41
CA PRO A 363 -9.21 -22.68 6.86
C PRO A 363 -8.89 -22.72 5.36
N GLY A 364 -8.95 -21.59 4.64
CA GLY A 364 -8.61 -21.47 3.23
C GLY A 364 -9.67 -22.03 2.26
N PRO A 365 -9.38 -22.02 0.95
CA PRO A 365 -10.16 -22.67 -0.09
C PRO A 365 -10.42 -24.16 0.21
N VAL A 366 -11.52 -24.69 -0.30
CA VAL A 366 -11.85 -26.13 -0.15
C VAL A 366 -10.73 -27.02 -0.72
N SER A 367 -10.17 -26.62 -1.83
CA SER A 367 -9.08 -27.34 -2.51
C SER A 367 -7.79 -27.45 -1.69
N TYR A 368 -7.60 -26.62 -0.65
CA TYR A 368 -6.39 -26.68 0.21
C TYR A 368 -6.42 -27.83 1.20
N GLN A 369 -7.57 -28.45 1.44
CA GLN A 369 -7.75 -29.56 2.39
C GLN A 369 -7.34 -29.20 3.85
N GLN A 370 -7.50 -27.94 4.23
CA GLN A 370 -7.16 -27.41 5.57
C GLN A 370 -8.41 -27.06 6.41
N GLY A 371 -9.57 -27.64 6.05
CA GLY A 371 -10.83 -27.45 6.75
C GLY A 371 -11.77 -26.43 6.11
N GLY A 372 -11.42 -25.82 4.99
CA GLY A 372 -12.31 -24.98 4.20
C GLY A 372 -13.51 -25.78 3.67
N THR A 373 -14.73 -25.23 3.79
CA THR A 373 -15.97 -25.90 3.37
C THR A 373 -16.79 -25.06 2.38
N GLU A 374 -16.46 -23.80 2.20
CA GLU A 374 -17.17 -22.88 1.31
C GLU A 374 -16.35 -22.66 0.03
N PRO A 375 -16.96 -22.78 -1.17
CA PRO A 375 -16.23 -22.59 -2.41
C PRO A 375 -15.74 -21.16 -2.56
N THR A 376 -14.54 -21.02 -3.10
CA THR A 376 -13.83 -19.76 -3.30
C THR A 376 -13.51 -19.50 -4.77
N VAL A 377 -12.94 -18.34 -5.09
CA VAL A 377 -12.42 -18.02 -6.42
C VAL A 377 -11.32 -19.00 -6.83
N THR A 378 -10.38 -19.35 -5.93
CA THR A 378 -9.33 -20.37 -6.20
C THR A 378 -9.93 -21.71 -6.56
N ASP A 379 -10.98 -22.15 -5.88
CA ASP A 379 -11.68 -23.40 -6.21
C ASP A 379 -12.31 -23.33 -7.61
N ALA A 380 -12.88 -22.18 -7.98
CA ALA A 380 -13.44 -21.94 -9.30
C ALA A 380 -12.35 -21.99 -10.41
N ASP A 381 -11.23 -21.30 -10.20
CA ASP A 381 -10.10 -21.31 -11.14
C ASP A 381 -9.52 -22.70 -11.33
N LEU A 382 -9.45 -23.49 -10.26
CA LEU A 382 -9.00 -24.88 -10.30
C LEU A 382 -9.96 -25.76 -11.10
N VAL A 383 -11.26 -25.63 -10.87
CA VAL A 383 -12.31 -26.39 -11.57
C VAL A 383 -12.35 -26.04 -13.06
N LEU A 384 -12.14 -24.77 -13.40
CA LEU A 384 -12.03 -24.30 -14.79
C LEU A 384 -10.76 -24.79 -15.48
N GLY A 385 -9.80 -25.35 -14.74
CA GLY A 385 -8.55 -25.88 -15.28
C GLY A 385 -7.44 -24.84 -15.44
N TYR A 386 -7.59 -23.65 -14.88
CA TYR A 386 -6.57 -22.59 -14.96
C TYR A 386 -5.38 -22.89 -14.06
N LEU A 387 -5.60 -23.41 -12.86
CA LEU A 387 -4.55 -23.72 -11.88
C LEU A 387 -4.04 -25.17 -12.00
N ASN A 388 -2.78 -25.36 -11.64
CA ASN A 388 -2.15 -26.67 -11.59
C ASN A 388 -2.43 -27.34 -10.24
N PRO A 389 -3.16 -28.50 -10.21
CA PRO A 389 -3.47 -29.17 -8.95
C PRO A 389 -2.26 -29.76 -8.24
N GLU A 390 -1.21 -30.14 -8.99
CA GLU A 390 -0.03 -30.80 -8.44
C GLU A 390 1.07 -29.81 -8.00
N ARG A 391 1.04 -28.58 -8.52
CA ARG A 391 2.08 -27.58 -8.31
C ARG A 391 1.47 -26.20 -8.12
N PHE A 392 1.14 -25.88 -6.89
CA PHE A 392 0.62 -24.57 -6.50
C PHE A 392 1.59 -23.84 -5.56
N ALA A 393 1.40 -22.55 -5.33
CA ALA A 393 2.26 -21.70 -4.51
C ALA A 393 2.66 -22.36 -3.18
N GLY A 394 3.96 -22.28 -2.83
CA GLY A 394 4.49 -22.92 -1.63
C GLY A 394 4.57 -24.46 -1.68
N GLY A 395 4.37 -25.09 -2.86
CA GLY A 395 4.41 -26.54 -3.01
C GLY A 395 3.12 -27.26 -2.58
N LEU A 396 2.04 -26.51 -2.39
CA LEU A 396 0.73 -27.05 -2.01
C LEU A 396 0.13 -27.86 -3.17
N ARG A 397 -0.49 -28.99 -2.86
CA ARG A 397 -1.33 -29.76 -3.78
C ARG A 397 -2.78 -29.38 -3.57
N LEU A 398 -3.53 -29.20 -4.66
CA LEU A 398 -4.92 -28.80 -4.63
C LEU A 398 -5.82 -30.00 -4.94
N ASP A 399 -6.86 -30.18 -4.13
CA ASP A 399 -7.90 -31.21 -4.38
C ASP A 399 -9.00 -30.65 -5.30
N ARG A 400 -8.87 -30.93 -6.58
CA ARG A 400 -9.86 -30.54 -7.60
C ARG A 400 -11.21 -31.20 -7.37
N ALA A 401 -11.25 -32.46 -6.92
CA ALA A 401 -12.49 -33.18 -6.73
C ALA A 401 -13.32 -32.59 -5.59
N ALA A 402 -12.66 -32.21 -4.50
CA ALA A 402 -13.31 -31.52 -3.38
C ALA A 402 -13.86 -30.13 -3.79
N ALA A 403 -13.07 -29.35 -4.54
CA ALA A 403 -13.52 -28.06 -5.07
C ALA A 403 -14.74 -28.22 -5.99
N GLU A 404 -14.70 -29.19 -6.90
CA GLU A 404 -15.81 -29.49 -7.81
C GLU A 404 -17.08 -29.93 -7.07
N ALA A 405 -16.95 -30.75 -6.03
CA ALA A 405 -18.06 -31.18 -5.20
C ALA A 405 -18.71 -29.99 -4.45
N ALA A 406 -17.88 -29.12 -3.85
CA ALA A 406 -18.37 -27.95 -3.14
C ALA A 406 -19.10 -26.95 -4.07
N ILE A 407 -18.54 -26.69 -5.27
CA ILE A 407 -19.20 -25.82 -6.27
C ILE A 407 -20.49 -26.45 -6.76
N ARG A 408 -20.51 -27.77 -6.99
CA ARG A 408 -21.71 -28.50 -7.43
C ARG A 408 -22.84 -28.36 -6.41
N GLU A 409 -22.55 -28.64 -5.15
CA GLU A 409 -23.55 -28.65 -4.08
C GLU A 409 -24.05 -27.24 -3.73
N ARG A 410 -23.10 -26.30 -3.54
CA ARG A 410 -23.44 -25.00 -2.94
C ARG A 410 -23.77 -23.91 -3.96
N ILE A 411 -23.37 -24.05 -5.22
CA ILE A 411 -23.57 -23.02 -6.26
C ILE A 411 -24.37 -23.57 -7.44
N ALA A 412 -23.89 -24.65 -8.08
CA ALA A 412 -24.46 -25.15 -9.33
C ALA A 412 -25.89 -25.68 -9.14
N ALA A 413 -26.10 -26.57 -8.19
CA ALA A 413 -27.43 -27.17 -7.92
C ALA A 413 -28.46 -26.13 -7.50
N PRO A 414 -28.18 -25.19 -6.57
CA PRO A 414 -29.15 -24.13 -6.22
C PRO A 414 -29.51 -23.18 -7.36
N LEU A 415 -28.60 -22.97 -8.34
CA LEU A 415 -28.83 -22.09 -9.49
C LEU A 415 -29.30 -22.83 -10.75
N GLY A 416 -29.37 -24.16 -10.72
CA GLY A 416 -29.74 -24.98 -11.90
C GLY A 416 -28.69 -24.92 -13.02
N LEU A 417 -27.39 -24.76 -12.67
CA LEU A 417 -26.28 -24.69 -13.61
C LEU A 417 -25.45 -25.98 -13.60
N ASP A 418 -24.68 -26.23 -14.66
CA ASP A 418 -23.58 -27.17 -14.59
C ASP A 418 -22.37 -26.59 -13.85
N VAL A 419 -21.47 -27.44 -13.39
CA VAL A 419 -20.33 -27.03 -12.56
C VAL A 419 -19.39 -26.06 -13.29
N PRO A 420 -19.01 -26.27 -14.56
CA PRO A 420 -18.17 -25.31 -15.28
C PRO A 420 -18.81 -23.93 -15.43
N ARG A 421 -20.10 -23.84 -15.71
CA ARG A 421 -20.83 -22.55 -15.76
C ARG A 421 -20.93 -21.87 -14.41
N ALA A 422 -21.15 -22.65 -13.34
CA ALA A 422 -21.17 -22.13 -11.98
C ALA A 422 -19.82 -21.56 -11.57
N ALA A 423 -18.70 -22.27 -11.86
CA ALA A 423 -17.35 -21.82 -11.62
C ALA A 423 -17.01 -20.57 -12.46
N ALA A 424 -17.40 -20.55 -13.75
CA ALA A 424 -17.24 -19.37 -14.61
C ALA A 424 -18.01 -18.16 -14.07
N GLY A 425 -19.22 -18.37 -13.53
CA GLY A 425 -20.02 -17.32 -12.89
C GLY A 425 -19.33 -16.71 -11.66
N ILE A 426 -18.65 -17.54 -10.85
CA ILE A 426 -17.84 -17.04 -9.70
C ILE A 426 -16.74 -16.11 -10.20
N VAL A 427 -15.98 -16.54 -11.21
CA VAL A 427 -14.89 -15.75 -11.81
C VAL A 427 -15.43 -14.46 -12.44
N GLN A 428 -16.53 -14.50 -13.19
CA GLN A 428 -17.11 -13.29 -13.78
C GLN A 428 -17.54 -12.28 -12.73
N VAL A 429 -18.17 -12.70 -11.62
CA VAL A 429 -18.61 -11.79 -10.55
C VAL A 429 -17.41 -11.13 -9.87
N ILE A 430 -16.33 -11.87 -9.62
CA ILE A 430 -15.14 -11.28 -8.99
C ILE A 430 -14.42 -10.33 -9.95
N ASP A 431 -14.35 -10.67 -11.25
CA ASP A 431 -13.76 -9.81 -12.28
C ASP A 431 -14.51 -8.47 -12.38
N VAL A 432 -15.85 -8.48 -12.35
CA VAL A 432 -16.65 -7.23 -12.31
C VAL A 432 -16.32 -6.37 -11.09
N LYS A 433 -16.13 -6.95 -9.90
CA LYS A 433 -15.74 -6.20 -8.71
C LYS A 433 -14.39 -5.53 -8.88
N MET A 434 -13.43 -6.22 -9.49
CA MET A 434 -12.11 -5.67 -9.77
C MET A 434 -12.15 -4.59 -10.85
N GLN A 435 -12.99 -4.74 -11.88
CA GLN A 435 -13.25 -3.69 -12.87
C GLN A 435 -13.81 -2.42 -12.21
N GLU A 436 -14.77 -2.55 -11.28
CA GLU A 436 -15.31 -1.39 -10.55
C GLU A 436 -14.25 -0.71 -9.67
N ALA A 437 -13.32 -1.48 -9.08
CA ALA A 437 -12.20 -0.91 -8.35
C ALA A 437 -11.28 -0.08 -9.27
N VAL A 438 -10.95 -0.60 -10.46
CA VAL A 438 -10.15 0.14 -11.46
C VAL A 438 -10.89 1.40 -11.92
N LYS A 439 -12.19 1.31 -12.22
CA LYS A 439 -13.01 2.49 -12.60
C LYS A 439 -13.04 3.55 -11.51
N ALA A 440 -13.06 3.15 -10.23
CA ALA A 440 -13.11 4.09 -9.11
C ALA A 440 -11.90 5.02 -9.05
N ILE A 441 -10.71 4.54 -9.43
CA ILE A 441 -9.46 5.32 -9.43
C ILE A 441 -9.13 5.95 -10.78
N SER A 442 -9.84 5.61 -11.84
CA SER A 442 -9.52 6.02 -13.22
C SER A 442 -10.68 6.75 -13.90
N THR A 443 -11.60 6.06 -14.54
CA THR A 443 -12.67 6.68 -15.35
C THR A 443 -13.56 7.61 -14.54
N ARG A 444 -13.86 7.28 -13.27
CA ARG A 444 -14.61 8.19 -12.38
C ARG A 444 -13.83 9.45 -12.01
N ARG A 445 -12.52 9.49 -12.27
CA ARG A 445 -11.63 10.64 -12.08
C ARG A 445 -11.20 11.28 -13.41
N GLY A 446 -11.87 10.94 -14.53
CA GLY A 446 -11.65 11.54 -15.83
C GLY A 446 -10.49 10.98 -16.65
N HIS A 447 -9.93 9.81 -16.27
CA HIS A 447 -8.86 9.17 -17.04
C HIS A 447 -9.41 8.20 -18.08
N ASP A 448 -8.89 8.27 -19.32
CA ASP A 448 -9.22 7.34 -20.40
C ASP A 448 -8.29 6.11 -20.33
N LEU A 449 -8.83 4.96 -19.92
CA LEU A 449 -8.07 3.73 -19.75
C LEU A 449 -7.46 3.14 -21.04
N ARG A 450 -7.94 3.55 -22.22
CA ARG A 450 -7.41 3.04 -23.51
C ARG A 450 -5.93 3.36 -23.73
N ALA A 451 -5.42 4.41 -23.09
CA ALA A 451 -4.00 4.78 -23.12
C ALA A 451 -3.14 4.05 -22.08
N PHE A 452 -3.77 3.37 -21.13
CA PHE A 452 -3.07 2.75 -19.99
C PHE A 452 -2.69 1.30 -20.25
N THR A 453 -1.66 0.85 -19.53
CA THR A 453 -1.24 -0.56 -19.46
C THR A 453 -1.58 -1.10 -18.09
N LEU A 454 -2.24 -2.26 -18.01
CA LEU A 454 -2.49 -2.96 -16.75
C LEU A 454 -1.23 -3.73 -16.34
N VAL A 455 -0.62 -3.40 -15.21
CA VAL A 455 0.51 -4.15 -14.65
C VAL A 455 -0.05 -5.12 -13.62
N ALA A 456 -0.11 -6.40 -13.98
CA ALA A 456 -0.76 -7.44 -13.19
C ALA A 456 0.24 -8.27 -12.40
N PHE A 457 0.04 -8.30 -11.09
CA PHE A 457 0.87 -9.08 -10.18
C PHE A 457 0.06 -9.59 -8.97
N GLY A 458 0.74 -10.10 -7.94
CA GLY A 458 0.12 -10.94 -6.93
C GLY A 458 -0.06 -12.39 -7.40
N GLY A 459 -0.31 -13.30 -6.49
CA GLY A 459 -0.43 -14.72 -6.79
C GLY A 459 -1.59 -15.08 -7.72
N ALA A 460 -2.70 -14.32 -7.64
CA ALA A 460 -3.92 -14.55 -8.42
C ALA A 460 -4.12 -13.55 -9.58
N GLY A 461 -3.51 -12.35 -9.51
CA GLY A 461 -3.74 -11.26 -10.47
C GLY A 461 -3.60 -11.66 -11.93
N PRO A 462 -2.53 -12.33 -12.37
CA PRO A 462 -2.33 -12.69 -13.76
C PRO A 462 -3.34 -13.70 -14.34
N VAL A 463 -4.11 -14.42 -13.51
CA VAL A 463 -5.21 -15.29 -13.96
C VAL A 463 -6.39 -14.46 -14.48
N HIS A 464 -6.69 -13.34 -13.80
CA HIS A 464 -7.86 -12.50 -14.06
C HIS A 464 -7.59 -11.30 -14.95
N ALA A 465 -6.34 -10.82 -14.96
CA ALA A 465 -5.95 -9.54 -15.55
C ALA A 465 -6.34 -9.35 -17.02
N ALA A 466 -6.23 -10.42 -17.82
CA ALA A 466 -6.54 -10.39 -19.24
C ALA A 466 -8.04 -10.07 -19.50
N ARG A 467 -8.96 -10.66 -18.72
CA ARG A 467 -10.41 -10.37 -18.80
C ARG A 467 -10.72 -8.97 -18.31
N VAL A 468 -10.18 -8.61 -17.15
CA VAL A 468 -10.37 -7.28 -16.57
C VAL A 468 -9.91 -6.19 -17.55
N ALA A 469 -8.75 -6.37 -18.18
CA ALA A 469 -8.21 -5.41 -19.15
C ALA A 469 -9.09 -5.29 -20.39
N ARG A 470 -9.52 -6.43 -20.97
CA ARG A 470 -10.37 -6.47 -22.17
C ARG A 470 -11.70 -5.75 -21.94
N GLU A 471 -12.37 -6.04 -20.84
CA GLU A 471 -13.66 -5.42 -20.49
C GLU A 471 -13.56 -3.91 -20.19
N LEU A 472 -12.40 -3.46 -19.72
CA LEU A 472 -12.11 -2.04 -19.47
C LEU A 472 -11.56 -1.31 -20.69
N GLY A 473 -11.29 -2.00 -21.80
CA GLY A 473 -10.71 -1.44 -23.01
C GLY A 473 -9.24 -1.02 -22.85
N LEU A 474 -8.51 -1.59 -21.89
CA LEU A 474 -7.06 -1.39 -21.73
C LEU A 474 -6.30 -2.03 -22.90
N ALA A 475 -5.35 -1.28 -23.48
CA ALA A 475 -4.64 -1.70 -24.69
C ALA A 475 -3.77 -2.96 -24.46
N ARG A 476 -3.27 -3.16 -23.24
CA ARG A 476 -2.35 -4.27 -22.94
C ARG A 476 -2.29 -4.63 -21.46
N VAL A 477 -1.85 -5.86 -21.19
CA VAL A 477 -1.50 -6.32 -19.84
C VAL A 477 -0.01 -6.63 -19.81
N LEU A 478 0.69 -6.13 -18.80
CA LEU A 478 2.08 -6.45 -18.50
C LEU A 478 2.11 -7.34 -17.25
N VAL A 479 2.68 -8.54 -17.37
CA VAL A 479 2.92 -9.45 -16.23
C VAL A 479 4.42 -9.56 -15.99
N PRO A 480 4.94 -9.09 -14.83
CA PRO A 480 6.37 -9.14 -14.54
C PRO A 480 6.92 -10.57 -14.41
N PRO A 481 8.24 -10.77 -14.37
CA PRO A 481 8.85 -12.11 -14.25
C PRO A 481 8.48 -12.84 -12.95
N TYR A 482 8.28 -12.09 -11.86
CA TYR A 482 7.98 -12.63 -10.54
C TYR A 482 6.75 -11.94 -9.94
N PRO A 483 5.55 -12.19 -10.49
CA PRO A 483 4.36 -11.45 -10.11
C PRO A 483 3.98 -11.65 -8.65
N GLY A 484 4.21 -12.83 -8.07
CA GLY A 484 3.92 -13.11 -6.68
C GLY A 484 4.89 -12.46 -5.66
N CYS A 485 6.03 -11.91 -6.13
CA CYS A 485 7.03 -11.25 -5.29
C CYS A 485 7.27 -9.76 -5.70
N THR A 486 6.37 -9.21 -6.52
CA THR A 486 6.53 -7.85 -7.07
C THR A 486 6.53 -6.79 -5.96
N SER A 487 5.70 -6.92 -4.92
CA SER A 487 5.68 -5.98 -3.80
C SER A 487 7.01 -5.96 -3.05
N ALA A 488 7.64 -7.12 -2.80
CA ALA A 488 8.96 -7.19 -2.22
C ALA A 488 10.05 -6.58 -3.13
N LEU A 489 9.95 -6.75 -4.45
CA LEU A 489 10.86 -6.08 -5.40
C LEU A 489 10.75 -4.56 -5.30
N GLY A 490 9.55 -4.02 -5.09
CA GLY A 490 9.32 -2.59 -4.95
C GLY A 490 10.04 -1.96 -3.77
N LEU A 491 10.28 -2.71 -2.69
CA LEU A 491 11.06 -2.21 -1.57
C LEU A 491 12.52 -1.91 -1.99
N LEU A 492 13.12 -2.77 -2.83
CA LEU A 492 14.49 -2.58 -3.34
C LEU A 492 14.61 -1.40 -4.31
N LEU A 493 13.49 -0.96 -4.89
CA LEU A 493 13.41 0.13 -5.86
C LEU A 493 13.04 1.47 -5.23
N ALA A 494 12.65 1.46 -3.95
CA ALA A 494 12.20 2.65 -3.23
C ALA A 494 13.39 3.43 -2.65
N ASP A 495 13.34 4.77 -2.78
CA ASP A 495 14.26 5.67 -2.10
C ASP A 495 13.86 5.88 -0.63
N VAL A 496 14.81 6.28 0.20
CA VAL A 496 14.47 6.82 1.52
C VAL A 496 13.70 8.11 1.31
N ARG A 497 12.55 8.25 2.01
CA ARG A 497 11.67 9.39 1.84
C ARG A 497 11.14 9.91 3.17
N HIS A 498 11.26 11.22 3.37
CA HIS A 498 10.66 11.93 4.48
C HIS A 498 9.80 13.08 3.96
N ASP A 499 8.59 13.22 4.53
CA ASP A 499 7.65 14.29 4.20
C ASP A 499 7.59 15.28 5.37
N TYR A 500 7.87 16.54 5.07
CA TYR A 500 7.83 17.68 6.01
C TYR A 500 6.71 18.61 5.60
N VAL A 501 5.92 19.04 6.56
CA VAL A 501 4.80 19.94 6.31
C VAL A 501 4.67 20.98 7.42
N ARG A 502 4.28 22.20 7.04
CA ARG A 502 3.88 23.25 8.00
C ARG A 502 2.67 23.96 7.42
N SER A 503 1.60 24.01 8.22
CA SER A 503 0.42 24.80 7.84
C SER A 503 0.59 26.25 8.22
N ARG A 504 0.40 27.12 7.23
CA ARG A 504 0.28 28.56 7.37
C ARG A 504 -0.68 29.06 6.30
N LEU A 505 -1.82 29.61 6.73
CA LEU A 505 -2.80 30.16 5.80
C LEU A 505 -2.30 31.50 5.28
N ASP A 506 -2.01 31.54 4.00
CA ASP A 506 -1.56 32.75 3.31
C ASP A 506 -2.38 32.99 2.04
N PRO A 507 -2.87 34.21 1.78
CA PRO A 507 -3.46 34.56 0.49
C PRO A 507 -2.39 34.48 -0.62
N LEU A 508 -2.63 33.72 -1.69
CA LEU A 508 -1.64 33.51 -2.75
C LEU A 508 -1.26 34.84 -3.44
N GLU A 509 -2.25 35.69 -3.71
CA GLU A 509 -2.11 36.96 -4.43
C GLU A 509 -1.39 38.04 -3.62
N ARG A 510 -1.29 37.88 -2.30
CA ARG A 510 -0.66 38.83 -1.38
C ARG A 510 0.36 38.16 -0.48
N LEU A 511 1.02 37.14 -1.01
CA LEU A 511 1.97 36.34 -0.23
C LEU A 511 3.16 37.18 0.18
N ASP A 512 3.51 37.10 1.50
CA ASP A 512 4.83 37.46 1.98
C ASP A 512 5.85 36.43 1.44
N CYS A 513 6.42 36.74 0.28
CA CYS A 513 7.39 35.85 -0.38
C CYS A 513 8.65 35.62 0.46
N GLU A 514 9.11 36.60 1.21
CA GLU A 514 10.29 36.49 2.08
C GLU A 514 10.04 35.46 3.20
N GLY A 515 8.94 35.65 3.94
CA GLY A 515 8.56 34.73 5.01
C GLY A 515 8.20 33.32 4.51
N ALA A 516 7.63 33.20 3.30
CA ALA A 516 7.35 31.90 2.67
C ALA A 516 8.63 31.18 2.24
N ASN A 517 9.59 31.90 1.66
CA ASN A 517 10.90 31.36 1.30
C ASN A 517 11.71 30.93 2.54
N ALA A 518 11.65 31.72 3.63
CA ALA A 518 12.28 31.35 4.89
C ALA A 518 11.68 30.06 5.48
N LEU A 519 10.36 29.87 5.36
CA LEU A 519 9.68 28.66 5.81
C LEU A 519 10.13 27.43 4.98
N PHE A 520 10.22 27.54 3.65
CA PHE A 520 10.76 26.48 2.82
C PHE A 520 12.22 26.15 3.16
N ALA A 521 13.05 27.18 3.37
CA ALA A 521 14.45 26.98 3.74
C ALA A 521 14.59 26.23 5.07
N ALA A 522 13.72 26.52 6.06
CA ALA A 522 13.69 25.79 7.33
C ALA A 522 13.32 24.31 7.15
N LEU A 523 12.28 24.02 6.35
CA LEU A 523 11.86 22.64 6.06
C LEU A 523 12.94 21.87 5.27
N GLU A 524 13.59 22.52 4.33
CA GLU A 524 14.70 21.92 3.55
C GLU A 524 15.92 21.63 4.43
N ALA A 525 16.23 22.51 5.37
CA ALA A 525 17.31 22.29 6.33
C ALA A 525 17.01 21.10 7.26
N GLU A 526 15.76 21.00 7.75
CA GLU A 526 15.31 19.85 8.55
C GLU A 526 15.43 18.55 7.74
N ALA A 527 14.94 18.53 6.49
CA ALA A 527 15.00 17.37 5.61
C ALA A 527 16.44 16.93 5.30
N ARG A 528 17.31 17.90 5.03
CA ARG A 528 18.72 17.61 4.76
C ARG A 528 19.43 17.05 5.99
N ALA A 529 19.23 17.65 7.16
CA ALA A 529 19.84 17.20 8.40
C ALA A 529 19.41 15.78 8.80
N ASP A 530 18.15 15.42 8.56
CA ASP A 530 17.66 14.05 8.83
C ASP A 530 18.31 13.04 7.89
N LEU A 531 18.36 13.31 6.58
CA LEU A 531 18.95 12.43 5.59
C LEU A 531 20.47 12.30 5.76
N GLU A 532 21.18 13.38 6.09
CA GLU A 532 22.62 13.34 6.40
C GLU A 532 22.91 12.50 7.65
N ARG A 533 22.04 12.58 8.68
CA ARG A 533 22.13 11.73 9.87
C ARG A 533 21.88 10.25 9.58
N GLU A 534 21.07 9.96 8.56
CA GLU A 534 20.86 8.61 8.04
C GLU A 534 22.00 8.13 7.10
N GLY A 535 23.04 8.95 6.89
CA GLY A 535 24.27 8.60 6.16
C GLY A 535 24.24 8.94 4.67
N PHE A 536 23.28 9.72 4.19
CA PHE A 536 23.27 10.16 2.79
C PHE A 536 24.23 11.32 2.55
N ALA A 537 25.09 11.16 1.53
CA ALA A 537 25.94 12.26 1.07
C ALA A 537 25.07 13.36 0.44
N PRO A 538 25.47 14.66 0.51
CA PRO A 538 24.70 15.76 -0.06
C PRO A 538 24.32 15.60 -1.54
N ALA A 539 25.16 14.95 -2.33
CA ALA A 539 24.91 14.66 -3.75
C ALA A 539 23.78 13.63 -3.97
N ALA A 540 23.50 12.77 -2.98
CA ALA A 540 22.43 11.78 -2.99
C ALA A 540 21.12 12.30 -2.41
N ILE A 541 21.07 13.55 -1.92
CA ILE A 541 19.87 14.16 -1.37
C ILE A 541 19.15 14.94 -2.46
N ARG A 542 17.83 14.73 -2.57
CA ARG A 542 16.93 15.50 -3.44
C ARG A 542 15.81 16.08 -2.58
N LEU A 543 15.50 17.34 -2.81
CA LEU A 543 14.44 18.06 -2.11
C LEU A 543 13.43 18.55 -3.15
N GLU A 544 12.16 18.29 -2.90
CA GLU A 544 11.05 18.68 -3.76
C GLU A 544 10.09 19.53 -2.94
N ARG A 545 9.60 20.64 -3.51
CA ARG A 545 8.66 21.57 -2.85
C ARG A 545 7.26 21.39 -3.39
N TYR A 546 6.27 21.50 -2.50
CA TYR A 546 4.85 21.50 -2.84
C TYR A 546 4.11 22.54 -1.99
N LEU A 547 2.97 23.00 -2.52
CA LEU A 547 2.00 23.85 -1.83
C LEU A 547 0.64 23.15 -1.83
N ASP A 548 -0.04 23.11 -0.69
CA ASP A 548 -1.45 22.74 -0.64
C ASP A 548 -2.26 24.01 -0.84
N LEU A 549 -3.00 24.09 -1.95
CA LEU A 549 -3.76 25.25 -2.38
C LEU A 549 -5.26 24.94 -2.41
N ARG A 550 -6.07 25.96 -2.12
CA ARG A 550 -7.53 25.90 -2.28
C ARG A 550 -8.09 27.24 -2.72
N TYR A 551 -9.26 27.27 -3.33
CA TYR A 551 -10.01 28.52 -3.42
C TYR A 551 -10.44 28.95 -2.01
N ALA A 552 -10.44 30.24 -1.73
CA ALA A 552 -10.77 30.77 -0.42
C ALA A 552 -12.15 30.27 0.05
N GLY A 553 -12.22 29.76 1.28
CA GLY A 553 -13.44 29.20 1.87
C GLY A 553 -13.77 27.74 1.49
N GLN A 554 -13.01 27.09 0.60
CA GLN A 554 -13.20 25.65 0.36
C GLN A 554 -12.74 24.79 1.52
N GLY A 555 -13.38 23.62 1.68
CA GLY A 555 -13.07 22.64 2.71
C GLY A 555 -11.94 21.67 2.36
N TYR A 556 -11.49 21.62 1.11
CA TYR A 556 -10.44 20.72 0.59
C TYR A 556 -9.37 21.51 -0.16
N ASP A 557 -8.20 20.94 -0.24
CA ASP A 557 -7.01 21.51 -0.85
C ASP A 557 -6.41 20.55 -1.89
N VAL A 558 -5.71 21.09 -2.87
CA VAL A 558 -4.98 20.37 -3.93
C VAL A 558 -3.49 20.59 -3.73
N THR A 559 -2.72 19.51 -3.67
CA THR A 559 -1.26 19.60 -3.61
C THR A 559 -0.68 19.89 -4.99
N VAL A 560 0.06 20.99 -5.09
CA VAL A 560 0.63 21.51 -6.33
C VAL A 560 2.15 21.56 -6.21
N PRO A 561 2.92 21.11 -7.22
CA PRO A 561 4.36 21.33 -7.23
C PRO A 561 4.70 22.83 -7.14
N ALA A 562 5.62 23.17 -6.25
CA ALA A 562 6.13 24.52 -6.12
C ALA A 562 7.46 24.69 -6.89
N PRO A 563 7.84 25.91 -7.27
CA PRO A 563 9.11 26.17 -7.95
C PRO A 563 10.32 25.71 -7.16
N HIS A 564 11.35 25.20 -7.83
CA HIS A 564 12.64 24.83 -7.20
C HIS A 564 13.46 26.05 -6.73
N GLY A 565 13.10 27.25 -7.16
CA GLY A 565 13.74 28.52 -6.76
C GLY A 565 12.91 29.31 -5.75
N PRO A 566 13.25 30.58 -5.51
CA PRO A 566 12.46 31.43 -4.64
C PRO A 566 11.06 31.66 -5.20
N LEU A 567 10.09 31.74 -4.29
CA LEU A 567 8.76 32.21 -4.63
C LEU A 567 8.84 33.71 -4.95
N THR A 568 8.33 34.07 -6.12
CA THR A 568 8.19 35.45 -6.62
C THR A 568 6.78 35.64 -7.16
N PRO A 569 6.30 36.85 -7.39
CA PRO A 569 5.00 37.07 -8.02
C PRO A 569 4.81 36.31 -9.34
N GLU A 570 5.87 36.21 -10.16
CA GLU A 570 5.84 35.51 -11.46
C GLU A 570 5.70 33.99 -11.26
N THR A 571 6.47 33.41 -10.34
CA THR A 571 6.40 31.96 -10.05
C THR A 571 5.08 31.58 -9.39
N LEU A 572 4.49 32.49 -8.58
CA LEU A 572 3.17 32.28 -7.98
C LEU A 572 2.06 32.31 -9.03
N ALA A 573 2.13 33.19 -10.03
CA ALA A 573 1.18 33.21 -11.14
C ALA A 573 1.21 31.89 -11.95
N ALA A 574 2.41 31.36 -12.20
CA ALA A 574 2.57 30.06 -12.84
C ALA A 574 1.99 28.92 -11.98
N THR A 575 2.24 28.94 -10.67
CA THR A 575 1.71 27.96 -9.70
C THR A 575 0.18 28.01 -9.63
N ARG A 576 -0.42 29.22 -9.69
CA ARG A 576 -1.87 29.41 -9.80
C ARG A 576 -2.44 28.69 -11.04
N GLY A 577 -1.81 28.87 -12.20
CA GLY A 577 -2.26 28.19 -13.41
C GLY A 577 -2.16 26.67 -13.35
N VAL A 578 -1.17 26.11 -12.61
CA VAL A 578 -1.08 24.66 -12.35
C VAL A 578 -2.23 24.23 -11.43
N PHE A 579 -2.49 24.98 -10.36
CA PHE A 579 -3.59 24.71 -9.43
C PHE A 579 -4.95 24.67 -10.15
N ASP A 580 -5.28 25.69 -10.97
CA ASP A 580 -6.57 25.76 -11.66
C ASP A 580 -6.77 24.52 -12.56
N ARG A 581 -5.73 24.09 -13.30
CA ARG A 581 -5.79 22.88 -14.14
C ARG A 581 -5.99 21.59 -13.32
N LEU A 582 -5.25 21.43 -12.23
CA LEU A 582 -5.38 20.25 -11.38
C LEU A 582 -6.73 20.20 -10.67
N HIS A 583 -7.25 21.36 -10.26
CA HIS A 583 -8.57 21.48 -9.65
C HIS A 583 -9.67 21.11 -10.66
N GLU A 584 -9.57 21.60 -11.91
CA GLU A 584 -10.50 21.25 -12.97
C GLU A 584 -10.46 19.74 -13.29
N GLN A 585 -9.25 19.16 -13.36
CA GLN A 585 -9.09 17.72 -13.60
C GLN A 585 -9.69 16.88 -12.46
N GLN A 586 -9.52 17.29 -11.21
CA GLN A 586 -9.94 16.52 -10.04
C GLN A 586 -11.43 16.70 -9.72
N PHE A 587 -11.98 17.90 -9.90
CA PHE A 587 -13.33 18.28 -9.49
C PHE A 587 -14.26 18.67 -10.64
N GLY A 588 -13.76 18.68 -11.88
CA GLY A 588 -14.54 18.99 -13.07
C GLY A 588 -14.81 20.49 -13.29
N HIS A 589 -14.21 21.37 -12.49
CA HIS A 589 -14.34 22.83 -12.65
C HIS A 589 -13.11 23.56 -12.14
N ALA A 590 -12.87 24.76 -12.67
CA ALA A 590 -11.94 25.74 -12.15
C ALA A 590 -12.64 27.09 -11.96
N ALA A 591 -12.15 27.93 -11.07
CA ALA A 591 -12.64 29.28 -10.79
C ALA A 591 -11.49 30.31 -10.83
N PRO A 592 -10.95 30.66 -12.02
CA PRO A 592 -9.76 31.50 -12.14
C PRO A 592 -9.91 32.91 -11.54
N GLY A 593 -11.15 33.37 -11.35
CA GLY A 593 -11.45 34.69 -10.74
C GLY A 593 -11.51 34.69 -9.21
N GLU A 594 -11.56 33.50 -8.58
CA GLU A 594 -11.67 33.41 -7.13
C GLU A 594 -10.30 33.48 -6.44
N PRO A 595 -10.21 34.11 -5.24
CA PRO A 595 -8.98 34.13 -4.45
C PRO A 595 -8.49 32.71 -4.11
N VAL A 596 -7.18 32.51 -4.08
CA VAL A 596 -6.56 31.26 -3.68
C VAL A 596 -5.79 31.43 -2.35
N GLU A 597 -5.89 30.44 -1.49
CA GLU A 597 -5.16 30.34 -0.22
C GLU A 597 -4.14 29.21 -0.27
N ILE A 598 -2.93 29.48 0.23
CA ILE A 598 -1.97 28.45 0.61
C ILE A 598 -2.40 27.94 1.99
N VAL A 599 -2.61 26.63 2.11
CA VAL A 599 -2.96 25.96 3.36
C VAL A 599 -1.71 25.42 4.06
N SER A 600 -0.82 24.79 3.28
CA SER A 600 0.41 24.19 3.82
C SER A 600 1.57 24.29 2.82
N TYR A 601 2.77 24.35 3.38
CA TYR A 601 4.05 24.26 2.70
C TYR A 601 4.61 22.87 2.95
N ARG A 602 5.03 22.17 1.88
CA ARG A 602 5.57 20.82 1.96
C ARG A 602 6.94 20.71 1.32
N VAL A 603 7.83 19.97 1.97
CA VAL A 603 9.10 19.53 1.40
C VAL A 603 9.15 18.01 1.49
N VAL A 604 9.48 17.37 0.37
CA VAL A 604 9.79 15.95 0.29
C VAL A 604 11.30 15.82 0.18
N GLY A 605 11.92 15.23 1.20
CA GLY A 605 13.32 14.85 1.19
C GLY A 605 13.49 13.42 0.71
N ARG A 606 14.33 13.20 -0.30
CA ARG A 606 14.69 11.86 -0.78
C ARG A 606 16.18 11.62 -0.60
N GLY A 607 16.52 10.51 0.06
CA GLY A 607 17.85 9.92 0.05
C GLY A 607 17.90 8.89 -1.07
N LEU A 608 18.60 9.22 -2.17
CA LEU A 608 18.67 8.34 -3.33
C LEU A 608 19.50 7.11 -2.99
N VAL A 609 18.89 5.94 -3.03
CA VAL A 609 19.61 4.67 -2.93
C VAL A 609 20.19 4.30 -4.29
N PRO A 610 21.34 3.57 -4.35
CA PRO A 610 21.87 3.07 -5.61
C PRO A 610 20.76 2.31 -6.36
N ARG A 611 20.46 2.75 -7.59
CA ARG A 611 19.39 2.16 -8.38
C ARG A 611 19.69 0.71 -8.69
N LEU A 612 18.73 -0.15 -8.38
CA LEU A 612 18.71 -1.50 -8.88
C LEU A 612 18.38 -1.43 -10.38
N GLU A 613 19.29 -1.90 -11.21
CA GLU A 613 19.00 -2.10 -12.63
C GLU A 613 18.25 -3.41 -12.78
N LEU A 614 17.03 -3.36 -13.32
CA LEU A 614 16.29 -4.58 -13.63
C LEU A 614 17.08 -5.42 -14.63
N PRO A 615 17.34 -6.70 -14.36
CA PRO A 615 18.17 -7.52 -15.22
C PRO A 615 17.55 -7.65 -16.62
N ARG A 616 18.34 -7.34 -17.66
CA ARG A 616 17.96 -7.66 -19.03
C ARG A 616 18.38 -9.08 -19.34
N ARG A 617 17.50 -9.83 -19.98
CA ARG A 617 17.78 -11.16 -20.49
C ARG A 617 18.41 -11.02 -21.88
N ALA A 618 19.49 -11.75 -22.15
CA ALA A 618 20.07 -11.78 -23.49
C ALA A 618 19.05 -12.38 -24.48
N PRO A 619 18.88 -11.80 -25.68
CA PRO A 619 18.00 -12.39 -26.68
C PRO A 619 18.52 -13.79 -27.04
N ALA A 620 17.61 -14.74 -27.23
CA ALA A 620 17.95 -16.07 -27.70
C ALA A 620 18.64 -16.00 -29.07
N ALA A 621 19.64 -16.83 -29.27
CA ALA A 621 20.50 -16.84 -30.47
C ALA A 621 19.77 -17.15 -31.79
N THR A 622 18.50 -17.30 -31.84
CA THR A 622 17.57 -17.38 -33.00
C THR A 622 16.18 -17.72 -32.50
N GLY A 623 15.14 -17.01 -32.95
CA GLY A 623 13.74 -17.11 -32.61
C GLY A 623 13.16 -18.55 -32.52
N ALA A 624 13.63 -19.32 -31.56
CA ALA A 624 13.06 -20.61 -31.25
C ALA A 624 11.63 -20.38 -30.71
N ALA A 625 10.66 -20.92 -31.40
CA ALA A 625 9.27 -20.92 -30.95
C ALA A 625 9.24 -21.55 -29.54
N ALA A 626 8.58 -20.88 -28.59
CA ALA A 626 8.40 -21.41 -27.25
C ALA A 626 7.73 -22.81 -27.36
N ALA A 627 8.40 -23.83 -26.83
CA ALA A 627 7.87 -25.18 -26.86
C ALA A 627 6.93 -25.39 -25.66
N PRO A 628 5.68 -25.84 -25.84
CA PRO A 628 4.81 -26.16 -24.72
C PRO A 628 5.36 -27.35 -23.93
N MET A 629 5.24 -27.34 -22.61
CA MET A 629 5.60 -28.48 -21.77
C MET A 629 4.51 -29.56 -21.68
N GLY A 630 3.31 -29.26 -22.20
CA GLY A 630 2.15 -30.17 -22.20
C GLY A 630 0.87 -29.46 -22.61
N ALA A 631 -0.25 -30.05 -22.28
CA ALA A 631 -1.57 -29.47 -22.48
C ALA A 631 -2.50 -29.81 -21.31
N ARG A 632 -3.43 -28.90 -21.00
CA ARG A 632 -4.51 -29.09 -20.03
C ARG A 632 -5.83 -28.63 -20.61
N VAL A 633 -6.89 -29.36 -20.28
CA VAL A 633 -8.25 -28.95 -20.65
C VAL A 633 -8.71 -27.86 -19.72
N ALA A 634 -9.05 -26.68 -20.24
CA ALA A 634 -9.56 -25.55 -19.52
C ALA A 634 -10.85 -25.00 -20.15
N TYR A 635 -11.79 -24.58 -19.32
CA TYR A 635 -13.05 -23.98 -19.74
C TYR A 635 -12.91 -22.48 -19.92
N PHE A 636 -13.29 -21.98 -21.10
CA PHE A 636 -13.29 -20.54 -21.39
C PHE A 636 -14.71 -20.04 -21.58
N PRO A 637 -15.20 -19.14 -20.73
CA PRO A 637 -16.51 -18.49 -20.88
C PRO A 637 -16.65 -17.82 -22.26
N GLU A 638 -15.58 -17.27 -22.79
CA GLU A 638 -15.49 -16.61 -24.10
C GLU A 638 -15.81 -17.56 -25.27
N LEU A 639 -15.56 -18.83 -25.09
CA LEU A 639 -15.87 -19.89 -26.07
C LEU A 639 -17.11 -20.71 -25.69
N GLY A 640 -17.63 -20.57 -24.46
CA GLY A 640 -18.72 -21.37 -23.91
C GLY A 640 -18.41 -22.88 -23.78
N ARG A 641 -17.13 -23.28 -23.85
CA ARG A 641 -16.69 -24.70 -23.85
C ARG A 641 -15.28 -24.86 -23.28
N ALA A 642 -14.98 -26.11 -22.93
CA ALA A 642 -13.62 -26.51 -22.57
C ALA A 642 -12.81 -26.81 -23.85
N VAL A 643 -11.54 -26.41 -23.83
CA VAL A 643 -10.57 -26.64 -24.91
C VAL A 643 -9.23 -27.11 -24.36
N ALA A 644 -8.46 -27.83 -25.16
CA ALA A 644 -7.08 -28.16 -24.80
C ALA A 644 -6.20 -26.91 -24.96
N CYS A 645 -5.58 -26.47 -23.86
CA CYS A 645 -4.67 -25.34 -23.81
C CYS A 645 -3.22 -25.80 -23.71
N ALA A 646 -2.35 -25.21 -24.50
CA ALA A 646 -0.92 -25.39 -24.37
C ALA A 646 -0.45 -24.85 -23.01
N LEU A 647 0.41 -25.59 -22.32
CA LEU A 647 1.05 -25.22 -21.09
C LEU A 647 2.49 -24.78 -21.35
N TYR A 648 2.89 -23.65 -20.79
CA TYR A 648 4.26 -23.13 -20.89
C TYR A 648 4.85 -22.95 -19.50
N ASP A 649 6.15 -23.25 -19.38
CA ASP A 649 6.93 -22.92 -18.18
C ASP A 649 7.52 -21.52 -18.35
N ARG A 650 7.19 -20.62 -17.43
CA ARG A 650 7.65 -19.23 -17.44
C ARG A 650 9.18 -19.11 -17.49
N GLU A 651 9.88 -19.97 -16.77
CA GLU A 651 11.33 -19.93 -16.65
C GLU A 651 12.05 -20.27 -17.96
N ARG A 652 11.36 -21.02 -18.83
CA ARG A 652 11.87 -21.44 -20.15
C ARG A 652 11.52 -20.50 -21.29
N LEU A 653 10.77 -19.41 -20.99
CA LEU A 653 10.41 -18.44 -22.01
C LEU A 653 11.56 -17.45 -22.20
N GLU A 654 12.06 -17.39 -23.43
CA GLU A 654 13.15 -16.49 -23.84
C GLU A 654 12.58 -15.16 -24.35
N PRO A 655 13.36 -14.04 -24.30
CA PRO A 655 12.99 -12.79 -24.96
C PRO A 655 12.56 -13.01 -26.42
N SER A 656 11.59 -12.24 -26.87
CA SER A 656 10.95 -12.33 -28.19
C SER A 656 10.06 -13.56 -28.42
N ALA A 657 9.92 -14.48 -27.45
CA ALA A 657 8.97 -15.57 -27.54
C ALA A 657 7.53 -15.03 -27.71
N VAL A 658 6.74 -15.70 -28.56
CA VAL A 658 5.34 -15.32 -28.85
C VAL A 658 4.45 -16.51 -28.56
N LEU A 659 3.49 -16.32 -27.67
CA LEU A 659 2.48 -17.30 -27.30
C LEU A 659 1.12 -16.85 -27.85
N ARG A 660 0.38 -17.78 -28.44
CA ARG A 660 -0.98 -17.53 -28.93
C ARG A 660 -1.99 -18.17 -27.98
N GLY A 661 -2.98 -17.41 -27.54
CA GLY A 661 -4.08 -17.93 -26.73
C GLY A 661 -5.08 -18.77 -27.53
N PRO A 662 -5.82 -19.66 -26.86
CA PRO A 662 -5.78 -19.87 -25.42
C PRO A 662 -4.58 -20.71 -24.97
N CYS A 663 -3.84 -20.22 -24.00
CA CYS A 663 -2.75 -20.97 -23.37
C CYS A 663 -2.55 -20.52 -21.90
N ILE A 664 -1.82 -21.32 -21.14
CA ILE A 664 -1.54 -21.11 -19.73
C ILE A 664 -0.02 -21.07 -19.52
N VAL A 665 0.47 -20.04 -18.87
CA VAL A 665 1.88 -19.94 -18.47
C VAL A 665 1.97 -20.16 -16.96
N GLU A 666 2.66 -21.22 -16.56
CA GLU A 666 2.83 -21.63 -15.18
C GLU A 666 4.19 -21.17 -14.64
N GLN A 667 4.23 -20.76 -13.40
CA GLN A 667 5.43 -20.47 -12.62
C GLN A 667 5.21 -20.77 -11.12
N LEU A 668 6.28 -20.67 -10.32
CA LEU A 668 6.25 -21.04 -8.91
C LEU A 668 5.26 -20.21 -8.08
N ASP A 669 5.16 -18.92 -8.38
CA ASP A 669 4.48 -17.91 -7.57
C ASP A 669 3.15 -17.43 -8.17
N SER A 670 2.83 -17.78 -9.43
CA SER A 670 1.60 -17.36 -10.10
C SER A 670 1.30 -18.19 -11.35
N THR A 671 0.12 -17.97 -11.94
CA THR A 671 -0.29 -18.52 -13.24
C THR A 671 -0.81 -17.38 -14.12
N THR A 672 -0.32 -17.27 -15.36
CA THR A 672 -0.81 -16.29 -16.33
C THR A 672 -1.71 -16.96 -17.36
N LEU A 673 -2.89 -16.40 -17.56
CA LEU A 673 -3.85 -16.87 -18.56
C LEU A 673 -3.79 -15.97 -19.79
N VAL A 674 -3.55 -16.56 -20.96
CA VAL A 674 -3.66 -15.90 -22.27
C VAL A 674 -4.97 -16.33 -22.90
N LEU A 675 -5.89 -15.38 -23.09
CA LEU A 675 -7.24 -15.67 -23.54
C LEU A 675 -7.32 -16.01 -25.05
N PRO A 676 -8.41 -16.65 -25.49
CA PRO A 676 -8.68 -16.80 -26.92
C PRO A 676 -8.64 -15.43 -27.64
N GLY A 677 -7.96 -15.38 -28.79
CA GLY A 677 -7.77 -14.15 -29.56
C GLY A 677 -6.71 -13.19 -28.99
N GLN A 678 -5.92 -13.61 -28.01
CA GLN A 678 -4.78 -12.86 -27.50
C GLN A 678 -3.43 -13.43 -27.91
N VAL A 679 -2.43 -12.55 -27.85
CA VAL A 679 -1.02 -12.89 -28.00
C VAL A 679 -0.25 -12.36 -26.80
N ALA A 680 0.62 -13.20 -26.23
CA ALA A 680 1.59 -12.78 -25.24
C ALA A 680 2.99 -12.77 -25.86
N ARG A 681 3.73 -11.66 -25.66
CA ARG A 681 5.14 -11.51 -26.09
C ARG A 681 6.02 -11.35 -24.87
N VAL A 682 7.19 -11.96 -24.89
CA VAL A 682 8.21 -11.79 -23.85
C VAL A 682 9.13 -10.64 -24.26
N ASP A 683 9.25 -9.61 -23.41
CA ASP A 683 10.18 -8.51 -23.63
C ASP A 683 11.60 -8.80 -23.11
N ASP A 684 12.54 -7.86 -23.27
CA ASP A 684 13.94 -7.99 -22.84
C ASP A 684 14.13 -8.12 -21.32
N TYR A 685 13.15 -7.71 -20.52
CA TYR A 685 13.15 -7.87 -19.07
C TYR A 685 12.47 -9.17 -18.61
N GLY A 686 11.96 -9.94 -19.57
CA GLY A 686 11.19 -11.16 -19.31
C GLY A 686 9.75 -10.89 -18.89
N ASN A 687 9.19 -9.68 -19.08
CA ASN A 687 7.77 -9.44 -18.87
C ASN A 687 6.95 -10.15 -19.97
N LEU A 688 5.74 -10.59 -19.62
CA LEU A 688 4.74 -10.99 -20.63
C LEU A 688 3.87 -9.78 -20.96
N ILE A 689 3.85 -9.39 -22.22
CA ILE A 689 2.98 -8.32 -22.74
C ILE A 689 1.84 -8.99 -23.51
N LEU A 690 0.63 -8.97 -22.93
CA LEU A 690 -0.57 -9.53 -23.54
C LEU A 690 -1.30 -8.43 -24.30
N THR A 691 -1.71 -8.73 -25.53
CA THR A 691 -2.51 -7.84 -26.40
C THR A 691 -3.56 -8.66 -27.15
N ASP A 692 -4.67 -8.07 -27.54
CA ASP A 692 -5.61 -8.69 -28.46
C ASP A 692 -5.01 -8.73 -29.90
N VAL A 693 -5.36 -9.74 -30.70
CA VAL A 693 -4.77 -9.96 -32.03
C VAL A 693 -5.15 -8.85 -32.99
N ASP A 694 -6.32 -8.23 -32.81
CA ASP A 694 -6.90 -7.20 -33.68
C ASP A 694 -6.75 -5.76 -33.11
N ALA A 695 -5.90 -5.56 -32.08
CA ALA A 695 -5.70 -4.28 -31.39
C ALA A 695 -4.49 -3.49 -31.94
#